data_8dfc167307e637e89d3e27b6345d029a
#
_entry.id   8dfc167307e637e89d3e27b6345d029a
#
_cell.length_a   1.000
_cell.length_b   1.000
_cell.length_c   1.000
_cell.angle_alpha   90.00
_cell.angle_beta   90.00
_cell.angle_gamma   90.00
#
_symmetry.space_group_name_H-M   'P 1'
#
loop_
_entity.id
_entity.type
_entity.pdbx_description
1 polymer ?
#
loop_
_entity_poly.entity_id
_entity_poly.type
_entity_poly.pdbx_seq_one_letter_code
_entity_poly.pdbx_strand_id
1 'polypeptide(L)'
;MTLIDHLPNDADPDALFEAFSGWAEQQGISLYPAQEEALIEVVSGANLILSTPTGSGKSLVAAGAHFTALANDQVTFYTAPIKALVSEKFFDLCKLFGTENVGMLTGDASVNADAPVICCTAEVLASIALRDGKDADIGQVVMDEFHFYAEPDRGWAWQIPLLELPQAQFILMSATLGDMSRFEEDLTRRTGKPTSVVRSATRPVPLSYEYRTTALTETLTELLETRQSPVYIVHFTQAAAVERAQALMSINMCTRAEKDEIAQLIGNFRFTTKFGRNLSRYVRHGIGVHHAGMLPKYRRLVEKLAQAGLLKVICGTDTLGVGVNVPIRTVLFTALTKYDGTRVRTLRAREFHQIAGRAGRAGFDTAGFVVGQAPEHVVENEKALAKAGDDPKKRRKVVRKKAPEGFVNWGENTFEKLIASDPEPLNSRFRVTHTMLLSVIARPGNAFEAMRKLLEDNHESRKNQLRHIRRAIAIYRSLVDGGIVERLAEPDAEGRIVRLTVDLQQDFALNQPLSTFALAAFDLLDPESPSYALDMVSVVESTLDDPRQILAAQQNKARGEAVAQMKADGVEYEERMERLMDVEYPKPLEELLFHAYGLYRKSHPWVGDHPLSPKSVIRDMYERAMTFTEFTSFYELARTEGIVLRYLASAFKALDHTVPDDLKSEDFEDIIAWLGEMVRQVDSSLLDEWEQLANPEVETAEQAAERADQVRPVTANARAFRVLVRNAMFRRVELAALDKVEELGEMDAESGWDVDAWGDAMDAYWDEYDELGTGPDARGPKLLQIEEDAAHGLWKVRQTFADPNGDHDWGISAEVDLAASDEEGRAVVRVTDVGQL
;
A
#
# COMPACT_ATOMS: atom_id res chain seq x y z
N MET A 1 -24.24 23.76 8.58
CA MET A 1 -24.65 23.96 7.16
C MET A 1 -23.53 23.39 6.30
N THR A 2 -23.83 22.46 5.44
CA THR A 2 -22.90 21.89 4.48
C THR A 2 -22.67 22.89 3.34
N LEU A 3 -21.61 22.71 2.55
CA LEU A 3 -21.33 23.62 1.43
C LEU A 3 -22.46 23.62 0.38
N ILE A 4 -23.13 22.48 0.22
CA ILE A 4 -24.25 22.33 -0.72
C ILE A 4 -25.45 23.25 -0.37
N ASP A 5 -25.65 23.58 0.91
CA ASP A 5 -26.72 24.47 1.36
C ASP A 5 -26.51 25.93 0.86
N HIS A 6 -25.33 26.23 0.34
CA HIS A 6 -24.96 27.55 -0.20
C HIS A 6 -25.07 27.64 -1.73
N LEU A 7 -25.56 26.58 -2.42
CA LEU A 7 -25.73 26.62 -3.87
C LEU A 7 -26.70 27.76 -4.25
N PRO A 8 -26.29 28.66 -5.15
CA PRO A 8 -27.18 29.73 -5.63
C PRO A 8 -28.26 29.13 -6.55
N ASN A 9 -29.37 29.84 -6.68
CA ASN A 9 -30.46 29.42 -7.58
C ASN A 9 -30.13 29.57 -9.07
N ASP A 10 -29.09 30.34 -9.38
CA ASP A 10 -28.57 30.59 -10.73
C ASP A 10 -27.09 30.24 -10.75
N ALA A 11 -26.66 29.46 -11.72
CA ALA A 11 -25.26 29.06 -11.90
C ALA A 11 -24.42 30.17 -12.59
N ASP A 12 -24.76 31.44 -12.39
CA ASP A 12 -23.95 32.58 -12.87
C ASP A 12 -22.56 32.56 -12.21
N PRO A 13 -21.46 32.75 -12.96
CA PRO A 13 -20.09 32.71 -12.42
C PRO A 13 -19.85 33.63 -11.21
N ASP A 14 -20.36 34.84 -11.25
CA ASP A 14 -20.20 35.79 -10.15
C ASP A 14 -20.97 35.33 -8.90
N ALA A 15 -22.21 34.87 -9.06
CA ALA A 15 -23.00 34.32 -7.96
C ALA A 15 -22.35 33.05 -7.33
N LEU A 16 -21.76 32.20 -8.14
CA LEU A 16 -21.03 31.01 -7.67
C LEU A 16 -19.78 31.41 -6.87
N PHE A 17 -19.01 32.35 -7.38
CA PHE A 17 -17.82 32.84 -6.69
C PHE A 17 -18.16 33.48 -5.35
N GLU A 18 -19.19 34.38 -5.33
CA GLU A 18 -19.65 35.04 -4.10
C GLU A 18 -20.19 34.05 -3.06
N ALA A 19 -21.00 33.05 -3.50
CA ALA A 19 -21.54 32.03 -2.61
C ALA A 19 -20.44 31.20 -1.97
N PHE A 20 -19.48 30.73 -2.76
CA PHE A 20 -18.36 29.91 -2.27
C PHE A 20 -17.43 30.72 -1.35
N SER A 21 -17.08 31.96 -1.74
CA SER A 21 -16.21 32.83 -0.95
C SER A 21 -16.89 33.23 0.38
N GLY A 22 -18.20 33.53 0.35
CA GLY A 22 -18.98 33.83 1.55
C GLY A 22 -19.05 32.63 2.51
N TRP A 23 -19.17 31.40 1.99
CA TRP A 23 -19.09 30.19 2.81
C TRP A 23 -17.69 30.04 3.43
N ALA A 24 -16.62 30.24 2.65
CA ALA A 24 -15.25 30.14 3.15
C ALA A 24 -14.99 31.15 4.29
N GLU A 25 -15.44 32.38 4.14
CA GLU A 25 -15.35 33.39 5.19
C GLU A 25 -16.11 33.00 6.46
N GLN A 26 -17.30 32.40 6.34
CA GLN A 26 -18.07 31.90 7.48
C GLN A 26 -17.34 30.77 8.22
N GLN A 27 -16.51 29.98 7.51
CA GLN A 27 -15.63 28.97 8.10
C GLN A 27 -14.33 29.58 8.68
N GLY A 28 -14.13 30.89 8.60
CA GLY A 28 -12.90 31.55 9.03
C GLY A 28 -11.72 31.37 8.07
N ILE A 29 -11.99 30.95 6.83
CA ILE A 29 -10.98 30.72 5.80
C ILE A 29 -10.88 31.95 4.91
N SER A 30 -9.67 32.55 4.87
CA SER A 30 -9.36 33.61 3.90
C SER A 30 -8.69 33.02 2.68
N LEU A 31 -9.22 33.24 1.50
CA LEU A 31 -8.65 32.77 0.25
C LEU A 31 -7.30 33.44 -0.03
N TYR A 32 -6.34 32.66 -0.55
CA TYR A 32 -5.11 33.21 -1.09
C TYR A 32 -5.34 33.75 -2.51
N PRO A 33 -4.59 34.75 -3.00
CA PRO A 33 -4.78 35.29 -4.35
C PRO A 33 -4.78 34.27 -5.47
N ALA A 34 -3.93 33.22 -5.37
CA ALA A 34 -3.90 32.13 -6.34
C ALA A 34 -5.13 31.20 -6.25
N GLN A 35 -5.78 31.14 -5.09
CA GLN A 35 -7.04 30.37 -4.95
C GLN A 35 -8.21 31.16 -5.54
N GLU A 36 -8.25 32.50 -5.30
CA GLU A 36 -9.26 33.39 -5.90
C GLU A 36 -9.16 33.34 -7.43
N GLU A 37 -7.96 33.53 -7.99
CA GLU A 37 -7.70 33.42 -9.42
C GLU A 37 -8.15 32.08 -9.97
N ALA A 38 -7.76 30.97 -9.32
CA ALA A 38 -8.14 29.61 -9.74
C ALA A 38 -9.65 29.39 -9.70
N LEU A 39 -10.35 29.86 -8.67
CA LEU A 39 -11.80 29.74 -8.53
C LEU A 39 -12.54 30.56 -9.59
N ILE A 40 -12.10 31.78 -9.90
CA ILE A 40 -12.66 32.62 -10.97
C ILE A 40 -12.60 31.89 -12.31
N GLU A 41 -11.46 31.28 -12.63
CA GLU A 41 -11.32 30.48 -13.86
C GLU A 41 -12.25 29.24 -13.88
N VAL A 42 -12.36 28.54 -12.75
CA VAL A 42 -13.22 27.36 -12.63
C VAL A 42 -14.68 27.71 -12.82
N VAL A 43 -15.20 28.73 -12.12
CA VAL A 43 -16.62 29.14 -12.24
C VAL A 43 -16.95 29.70 -13.63
N SER A 44 -15.95 30.27 -14.32
CA SER A 44 -16.08 30.76 -15.71
C SER A 44 -16.09 29.60 -16.74
N GLY A 45 -15.94 28.34 -16.31
CA GLY A 45 -15.96 27.15 -17.16
C GLY A 45 -14.65 26.85 -17.90
N ALA A 46 -13.55 27.57 -17.60
CA ALA A 46 -12.24 27.30 -18.16
C ALA A 46 -11.62 26.02 -17.57
N ASN A 47 -10.79 25.30 -18.36
CA ASN A 47 -9.90 24.32 -17.78
C ASN A 47 -8.83 25.03 -16.92
N LEU A 48 -8.41 24.38 -15.84
CA LEU A 48 -7.43 24.92 -14.92
C LEU A 48 -6.20 24.02 -14.79
N ILE A 49 -5.02 24.60 -14.86
CA ILE A 49 -3.76 23.95 -14.47
C ILE A 49 -3.23 24.70 -13.25
N LEU A 50 -3.38 24.08 -12.07
CA LEU A 50 -3.00 24.69 -10.78
C LEU A 50 -1.64 24.16 -10.33
N SER A 51 -0.61 24.99 -10.48
CA SER A 51 0.76 24.70 -10.07
C SER A 51 1.15 25.56 -8.87
N THR A 52 0.66 25.20 -7.70
CA THR A 52 0.92 25.91 -6.46
C THR A 52 1.63 25.02 -5.44
N PRO A 53 2.50 25.56 -4.58
CA PRO A 53 3.25 24.78 -3.60
C PRO A 53 2.37 23.92 -2.69
N THR A 54 2.97 22.91 -2.05
CA THR A 54 2.30 22.14 -0.98
C THR A 54 1.90 23.09 0.15
N GLY A 55 0.71 22.90 0.72
CA GLY A 55 0.16 23.76 1.79
C GLY A 55 -0.52 25.04 1.30
N SER A 56 -0.66 25.25 -0.03
CA SER A 56 -1.39 26.39 -0.59
C SER A 56 -2.91 26.21 -0.66
N GLY A 57 -3.44 25.14 -0.08
CA GLY A 57 -4.89 24.90 -0.02
C GLY A 57 -5.53 24.47 -1.35
N LYS A 58 -4.84 23.68 -2.18
CA LYS A 58 -5.39 23.10 -3.43
C LYS A 58 -6.72 22.37 -3.24
N SER A 59 -6.91 21.72 -2.10
CA SER A 59 -8.16 21.01 -1.76
C SER A 59 -9.38 21.96 -1.71
N LEU A 60 -9.18 23.24 -1.37
CA LEU A 60 -10.25 24.23 -1.37
C LEU A 60 -10.68 24.61 -2.79
N VAL A 61 -9.71 24.69 -3.72
CA VAL A 61 -10.00 24.90 -5.15
C VAL A 61 -10.75 23.69 -5.73
N ALA A 62 -10.37 22.48 -5.34
CA ALA A 62 -11.09 21.26 -5.72
C ALA A 62 -12.54 21.27 -5.19
N ALA A 63 -12.76 21.68 -3.93
CA ALA A 63 -14.10 21.82 -3.36
C ALA A 63 -14.93 22.86 -4.13
N GLY A 64 -14.35 24.00 -4.50
CA GLY A 64 -15.00 25.01 -5.34
C GLY A 64 -15.32 24.50 -6.74
N ALA A 65 -14.47 23.63 -7.31
CA ALA A 65 -14.75 23.00 -8.58
C ALA A 65 -15.96 22.06 -8.51
N HIS A 66 -16.02 21.20 -7.49
CA HIS A 66 -17.18 20.32 -7.27
C HIS A 66 -18.45 21.11 -6.98
N PHE A 67 -18.36 22.18 -6.20
CA PHE A 67 -19.47 23.09 -5.95
C PHE A 67 -20.02 23.71 -7.25
N THR A 68 -19.13 24.14 -8.14
CA THR A 68 -19.50 24.70 -9.45
C THR A 68 -20.15 23.64 -10.34
N ALA A 69 -19.63 22.40 -10.35
CA ALA A 69 -20.21 21.31 -11.13
C ALA A 69 -21.62 20.95 -10.65
N LEU A 70 -21.83 20.85 -9.33
CA LEU A 70 -23.15 20.60 -8.73
C LEU A 70 -24.16 21.68 -9.07
N ALA A 71 -23.78 22.96 -9.04
CA ALA A 71 -24.63 24.08 -9.44
C ALA A 71 -25.07 24.03 -10.92
N ASN A 72 -24.27 23.35 -11.77
CA ASN A 72 -24.56 23.14 -13.19
C ASN A 72 -25.18 21.79 -13.50
N ASP A 73 -25.69 21.06 -12.51
CA ASP A 73 -26.22 19.69 -12.63
C ASP A 73 -25.28 18.73 -13.35
N GLN A 74 -23.95 18.82 -13.08
CA GLN A 74 -22.94 17.99 -13.72
C GLN A 74 -22.36 16.98 -12.75
N VAL A 75 -22.11 15.77 -13.24
CA VAL A 75 -21.34 14.77 -12.52
C VAL A 75 -19.87 15.16 -12.58
N THR A 76 -19.22 15.16 -11.41
CA THR A 76 -17.81 15.55 -11.26
C THR A 76 -16.97 14.46 -10.59
N PHE A 77 -15.78 14.25 -11.12
CA PHE A 77 -14.86 13.22 -10.64
C PHE A 77 -13.64 13.85 -9.95
N TYR A 78 -13.32 13.36 -8.75
CA TYR A 78 -12.06 13.62 -8.08
C TYR A 78 -11.13 12.42 -8.22
N THR A 79 -9.99 12.60 -8.86
CA THR A 79 -9.05 11.52 -9.13
C THR A 79 -7.73 11.71 -8.39
N ALA A 80 -7.28 10.67 -7.69
CA ALA A 80 -6.02 10.64 -6.97
C ALA A 80 -5.19 9.37 -7.30
N PRO A 81 -3.85 9.40 -7.07
CA PRO A 81 -2.97 8.32 -7.52
C PRO A 81 -3.05 7.04 -6.69
N ILE A 82 -3.50 7.10 -5.45
CA ILE A 82 -3.55 5.95 -4.54
C ILE A 82 -4.87 5.90 -3.78
N LYS A 83 -5.34 4.69 -3.49
CA LYS A 83 -6.61 4.45 -2.79
C LYS A 83 -6.72 5.22 -1.47
N ALA A 84 -5.67 5.24 -0.66
CA ALA A 84 -5.67 5.95 0.61
C ALA A 84 -5.99 7.44 0.48
N LEU A 85 -5.50 8.10 -0.59
CA LEU A 85 -5.86 9.49 -0.89
C LEU A 85 -7.30 9.64 -1.37
N VAL A 86 -7.77 8.66 -2.17
CA VAL A 86 -9.18 8.64 -2.64
C VAL A 86 -10.11 8.53 -1.45
N SER A 87 -9.85 7.59 -0.52
CA SER A 87 -10.63 7.42 0.70
C SER A 87 -10.60 8.67 1.59
N GLU A 88 -9.41 9.24 1.82
CA GLU A 88 -9.27 10.49 2.59
C GLU A 88 -10.15 11.60 2.00
N LYS A 89 -10.08 11.78 0.69
CA LYS A 89 -10.86 12.82 0.00
C LYS A 89 -12.34 12.52 -0.06
N PHE A 90 -12.73 11.25 -0.19
CA PHE A 90 -14.11 10.84 -0.09
C PHE A 90 -14.73 11.31 1.25
N PHE A 91 -14.09 11.00 2.39
CA PHE A 91 -14.58 11.44 3.70
C PHE A 91 -14.56 12.97 3.86
N ASP A 92 -13.53 13.65 3.35
CA ASP A 92 -13.47 15.11 3.39
C ASP A 92 -14.62 15.74 2.58
N LEU A 93 -14.90 15.21 1.39
CA LEU A 93 -15.99 15.73 0.55
C LEU A 93 -17.36 15.36 1.10
N CYS A 94 -17.54 14.19 1.74
CA CYS A 94 -18.76 13.85 2.48
C CYS A 94 -19.08 14.87 3.59
N LYS A 95 -18.07 15.40 4.29
CA LYS A 95 -18.26 16.45 5.30
C LYS A 95 -18.72 17.78 4.68
N LEU A 96 -18.32 18.07 3.45
CA LEU A 96 -18.65 19.31 2.75
C LEU A 96 -19.99 19.24 2.02
N PHE A 97 -20.26 18.12 1.38
CA PHE A 97 -21.41 17.98 0.45
C PHE A 97 -22.52 17.04 0.94
N GLY A 98 -22.32 16.34 2.06
CA GLY A 98 -23.22 15.29 2.53
C GLY A 98 -22.90 13.92 1.90
N THR A 99 -23.14 12.84 2.65
CA THR A 99 -22.83 11.46 2.22
C THR A 99 -23.65 11.01 1.01
N GLU A 100 -24.87 11.52 0.86
CA GLU A 100 -25.78 11.22 -0.24
C GLU A 100 -25.30 11.79 -1.60
N ASN A 101 -24.43 12.81 -1.59
CA ASN A 101 -23.96 13.47 -2.80
C ASN A 101 -22.54 13.06 -3.21
N VAL A 102 -21.89 12.21 -2.42
CA VAL A 102 -20.51 11.79 -2.69
C VAL A 102 -20.42 10.28 -2.81
N GLY A 103 -19.78 9.83 -3.86
CA GLY A 103 -19.51 8.42 -4.12
C GLY A 103 -18.02 8.12 -4.21
N MET A 104 -17.66 6.84 -4.14
CA MET A 104 -16.30 6.39 -4.32
C MET A 104 -16.25 5.15 -5.21
N LEU A 105 -15.33 5.18 -6.19
CA LEU A 105 -15.05 4.06 -7.09
C LEU A 105 -13.55 3.73 -7.07
N THR A 106 -13.24 2.53 -6.59
CA THR A 106 -11.86 1.97 -6.66
C THR A 106 -11.91 0.57 -7.24
N GLY A 107 -10.77 -0.04 -7.53
CA GLY A 107 -10.73 -1.40 -8.10
C GLY A 107 -11.31 -2.50 -7.19
N ASP A 108 -11.58 -2.19 -5.93
CA ASP A 108 -12.05 -3.15 -4.91
C ASP A 108 -13.23 -2.62 -4.07
N ALA A 109 -13.72 -1.41 -4.33
CA ALA A 109 -14.86 -0.85 -3.62
C ALA A 109 -15.68 0.09 -4.51
N SER A 110 -16.98 0.00 -4.41
CA SER A 110 -17.97 0.88 -5.05
C SER A 110 -18.97 1.33 -3.99
N VAL A 111 -19.02 2.62 -3.75
CA VAL A 111 -19.91 3.24 -2.76
C VAL A 111 -20.64 4.37 -3.44
N ASN A 112 -21.97 4.38 -3.37
CA ASN A 112 -22.82 5.42 -3.95
C ASN A 112 -22.39 5.81 -5.38
N ALA A 113 -22.31 4.81 -6.26
CA ALA A 113 -21.75 4.94 -7.61
C ALA A 113 -22.48 5.97 -8.49
N ASP A 114 -23.74 6.28 -8.18
CA ASP A 114 -24.60 7.22 -8.90
C ASP A 114 -24.56 8.63 -8.30
N ALA A 115 -23.68 8.89 -7.32
CA ALA A 115 -23.57 10.21 -6.71
C ALA A 115 -23.02 11.25 -7.71
N PRO A 116 -23.42 12.53 -7.58
CA PRO A 116 -22.93 13.58 -8.48
C PRO A 116 -21.45 13.92 -8.28
N VAL A 117 -20.85 13.61 -7.13
CA VAL A 117 -19.41 13.79 -6.86
C VAL A 117 -18.77 12.42 -6.65
N ILE A 118 -17.91 11.97 -7.53
CA ILE A 118 -17.26 10.65 -7.47
C ILE A 118 -15.76 10.76 -7.18
N CYS A 119 -15.32 10.17 -6.10
CA CYS A 119 -13.90 9.99 -5.80
C CYS A 119 -13.39 8.68 -6.39
N CYS A 120 -12.32 8.70 -7.18
CA CYS A 120 -11.82 7.48 -7.82
C CYS A 120 -10.30 7.47 -8.03
N THR A 121 -9.73 6.29 -8.33
CA THR A 121 -8.36 6.22 -8.82
C THR A 121 -8.28 6.54 -10.31
N ALA A 122 -7.09 6.93 -10.79
CA ALA A 122 -6.89 7.28 -12.19
C ALA A 122 -7.23 6.12 -13.14
N GLU A 123 -6.98 4.88 -12.73
CA GLU A 123 -7.28 3.68 -13.52
C GLU A 123 -8.79 3.48 -13.71
N VAL A 124 -9.59 3.76 -12.67
CA VAL A 124 -11.05 3.70 -12.74
C VAL A 124 -11.58 4.72 -13.73
N LEU A 125 -11.15 5.97 -13.60
CA LEU A 125 -11.55 7.04 -14.52
C LEU A 125 -11.12 6.73 -15.96
N ALA A 126 -9.91 6.22 -16.16
CA ALA A 126 -9.43 5.80 -17.48
C ALA A 126 -10.27 4.68 -18.08
N SER A 127 -10.73 3.73 -17.25
CA SER A 127 -11.61 2.64 -17.68
C SER A 127 -12.96 3.15 -18.14
N ILE A 128 -13.58 4.05 -17.37
CA ILE A 128 -14.85 4.71 -17.74
C ILE A 128 -14.67 5.51 -19.03
N ALA A 129 -13.60 6.30 -19.13
CA ALA A 129 -13.31 7.09 -20.31
C ALA A 129 -13.05 6.21 -21.56
N LEU A 130 -12.42 5.05 -21.41
CA LEU A 130 -12.24 4.08 -22.49
C LEU A 130 -13.55 3.39 -22.89
N ARG A 131 -14.45 3.13 -21.95
CA ARG A 131 -15.70 2.46 -22.22
C ARG A 131 -16.74 3.39 -22.86
N ASP A 132 -16.91 4.59 -22.31
CA ASP A 132 -18.00 5.49 -22.65
C ASP A 132 -17.58 6.68 -23.53
N GLY A 133 -16.30 7.08 -23.43
CA GLY A 133 -15.71 8.17 -24.24
C GLY A 133 -16.44 9.50 -24.09
N LYS A 134 -16.74 10.14 -25.23
CA LYS A 134 -17.47 11.43 -25.27
C LYS A 134 -18.91 11.35 -24.74
N ASP A 135 -19.48 10.15 -24.67
CA ASP A 135 -20.86 9.90 -24.21
C ASP A 135 -20.92 9.60 -22.69
N ALA A 136 -19.77 9.60 -22.02
CA ALA A 136 -19.71 9.49 -20.57
C ALA A 136 -20.41 10.68 -19.89
N ASP A 137 -21.22 10.41 -18.88
CA ASP A 137 -21.84 11.45 -18.04
C ASP A 137 -20.82 12.01 -17.06
N ILE A 138 -19.86 12.74 -17.60
CA ILE A 138 -18.76 13.39 -16.86
C ILE A 138 -18.63 14.83 -17.36
N GLY A 139 -19.11 15.78 -16.56
CA GLY A 139 -19.01 17.21 -16.88
C GLY A 139 -17.71 17.85 -16.40
N GLN A 140 -17.10 17.31 -15.33
CA GLN A 140 -15.89 17.88 -14.74
C GLN A 140 -14.97 16.80 -14.17
N VAL A 141 -13.65 17.01 -14.27
CA VAL A 141 -12.63 16.12 -13.74
C VAL A 141 -11.57 16.91 -12.98
N VAL A 142 -11.42 16.65 -11.69
CA VAL A 142 -10.34 17.14 -10.85
C VAL A 142 -9.27 16.06 -10.74
N MET A 143 -8.07 16.33 -11.24
CA MET A 143 -6.91 15.42 -11.19
C MET A 143 -5.88 15.95 -10.18
N ASP A 144 -5.91 15.41 -8.98
CA ASP A 144 -4.93 15.76 -7.95
C ASP A 144 -3.64 14.95 -8.10
N GLU A 145 -2.52 15.53 -7.74
CA GLU A 145 -1.17 15.00 -7.92
C GLU A 145 -0.89 14.61 -9.40
N PHE A 146 -1.30 15.48 -10.32
CA PHE A 146 -1.19 15.25 -11.77
C PHE A 146 0.23 14.91 -12.27
N HIS A 147 1.27 15.17 -11.47
CA HIS A 147 2.64 14.75 -11.80
C HIS A 147 2.80 13.21 -11.97
N PHE A 148 1.87 12.39 -11.43
CA PHE A 148 1.81 10.95 -11.68
C PHE A 148 1.59 10.57 -13.15
N TYR A 149 1.16 11.50 -13.98
CA TYR A 149 1.15 11.36 -15.44
C TYR A 149 2.49 10.85 -16.02
N ALA A 150 3.63 11.20 -15.39
CA ALA A 150 4.95 10.77 -15.81
C ALA A 150 5.43 9.45 -15.18
N GLU A 151 4.63 8.81 -14.33
CA GLU A 151 4.97 7.53 -13.71
C GLU A 151 4.98 6.38 -14.73
N PRO A 152 6.06 5.53 -14.74
CA PRO A 152 6.24 4.50 -15.75
C PRO A 152 5.08 3.52 -15.87
N ASP A 153 4.53 3.08 -14.74
CA ASP A 153 3.56 1.99 -14.70
C ASP A 153 2.11 2.48 -14.77
N ARG A 154 1.82 3.67 -14.25
CA ARG A 154 0.46 4.19 -14.04
C ARG A 154 0.12 5.45 -14.85
N GLY A 155 1.11 6.13 -15.43
CA GLY A 155 0.91 7.42 -16.11
C GLY A 155 -0.03 7.37 -17.31
N TRP A 156 -0.21 6.20 -17.93
CA TRP A 156 -1.18 6.01 -19.01
C TRP A 156 -2.61 6.31 -18.58
N ALA A 157 -2.97 5.96 -17.35
CA ALA A 157 -4.32 6.18 -16.80
C ALA A 157 -4.65 7.67 -16.62
N TRP A 158 -3.64 8.49 -16.38
CA TRP A 158 -3.80 9.95 -16.30
C TRP A 158 -4.00 10.58 -17.68
N GLN A 159 -3.49 9.97 -18.73
CA GLN A 159 -3.60 10.48 -20.08
C GLN A 159 -4.95 10.17 -20.73
N ILE A 160 -5.49 8.98 -20.54
CA ILE A 160 -6.71 8.52 -21.21
C ILE A 160 -7.90 9.47 -21.06
N PRO A 161 -8.26 9.94 -19.85
CA PRO A 161 -9.38 10.89 -19.69
C PRO A 161 -9.18 12.19 -20.47
N LEU A 162 -7.95 12.70 -20.55
CA LEU A 162 -7.64 13.91 -21.34
C LEU A 162 -7.88 13.71 -22.85
N LEU A 163 -7.73 12.47 -23.32
CA LEU A 163 -7.92 12.12 -24.74
C LEU A 163 -9.38 11.83 -25.09
N GLU A 164 -10.13 11.21 -24.16
CA GLU A 164 -11.42 10.59 -24.43
C GLU A 164 -12.62 11.37 -23.90
N LEU A 165 -12.45 12.36 -23.01
CA LEU A 165 -13.52 13.12 -22.39
C LEU A 165 -13.49 14.60 -22.85
N PRO A 166 -13.69 14.91 -24.14
CA PRO A 166 -13.62 16.28 -24.63
C PRO A 166 -14.74 17.19 -24.08
N GLN A 167 -15.83 16.62 -23.59
CA GLN A 167 -16.95 17.36 -22.96
C GLN A 167 -16.60 17.89 -21.57
N ALA A 168 -15.66 17.25 -20.84
CA ALA A 168 -15.37 17.57 -19.47
C ALA A 168 -14.56 18.88 -19.31
N GLN A 169 -14.76 19.55 -18.21
CA GLN A 169 -13.84 20.59 -17.71
C GLN A 169 -12.74 19.92 -16.89
N PHE A 170 -11.48 20.23 -17.15
CA PHE A 170 -10.34 19.63 -16.44
C PHE A 170 -9.68 20.58 -15.46
N ILE A 171 -9.47 20.12 -14.22
CA ILE A 171 -8.71 20.81 -13.18
C ILE A 171 -7.50 19.96 -12.83
N LEU A 172 -6.31 20.29 -13.35
CA LEU A 172 -5.07 19.57 -13.13
C LEU A 172 -4.27 20.21 -12.00
N MET A 173 -4.07 19.51 -10.91
CA MET A 173 -3.43 20.07 -9.70
C MET A 173 -2.17 19.29 -9.32
N SER A 174 -1.08 20.00 -9.04
CA SER A 174 0.09 19.46 -8.37
C SER A 174 1.04 20.58 -7.92
N ALA A 175 1.92 20.26 -6.97
CA ALA A 175 2.94 21.19 -6.50
C ALA A 175 4.17 21.30 -7.41
N THR A 176 4.38 20.36 -8.34
CA THR A 176 5.63 20.19 -9.10
C THR A 176 5.39 19.87 -10.58
N LEU A 177 4.62 20.74 -11.27
CA LEU A 177 4.22 20.48 -12.66
C LEU A 177 5.31 20.81 -13.71
N GLY A 178 6.16 21.76 -13.49
CA GLY A 178 7.13 22.19 -14.53
C GLY A 178 6.45 22.95 -15.68
N ASP A 179 6.97 22.79 -16.91
CA ASP A 179 6.37 23.40 -18.10
C ASP A 179 5.11 22.63 -18.52
N MET A 180 3.98 23.36 -18.59
CA MET A 180 2.65 22.83 -18.89
C MET A 180 2.07 23.37 -20.20
N SER A 181 2.85 24.11 -21.00
CA SER A 181 2.38 24.77 -22.24
C SER A 181 1.72 23.77 -23.19
N ARG A 182 2.30 22.57 -23.30
CA ARG A 182 1.72 21.51 -24.12
C ARG A 182 0.33 21.06 -23.66
N PHE A 183 0.11 20.97 -22.36
CA PHE A 183 -1.19 20.57 -21.81
C PHE A 183 -2.22 21.69 -21.94
N GLU A 184 -1.81 22.93 -21.79
CA GLU A 184 -2.63 24.13 -22.00
C GLU A 184 -3.18 24.15 -23.44
N GLU A 185 -2.29 24.03 -24.44
CA GLU A 185 -2.66 23.97 -25.86
C GLU A 185 -3.57 22.78 -26.19
N ASP A 186 -3.22 21.58 -25.67
CA ASP A 186 -3.93 20.34 -25.97
C ASP A 186 -5.33 20.32 -25.36
N LEU A 187 -5.48 20.73 -24.08
CA LEU A 187 -6.78 20.81 -23.42
C LEU A 187 -7.69 21.84 -24.11
N THR A 188 -7.18 23.04 -24.41
CA THR A 188 -7.94 24.06 -25.11
C THR A 188 -8.44 23.55 -26.47
N ARG A 189 -7.56 22.89 -27.24
CA ARG A 189 -7.91 22.32 -28.54
C ARG A 189 -8.97 21.20 -28.45
N ARG A 190 -8.87 20.31 -27.44
CA ARG A 190 -9.75 19.14 -27.32
C ARG A 190 -11.11 19.50 -26.75
N THR A 191 -11.16 20.27 -25.69
CA THR A 191 -12.39 20.62 -24.99
C THR A 191 -13.12 21.80 -25.61
N GLY A 192 -12.43 22.62 -26.42
CA GLY A 192 -12.96 23.88 -26.91
C GLY A 192 -13.12 24.97 -25.84
N LYS A 193 -12.69 24.67 -24.60
CA LYS A 193 -12.72 25.58 -23.46
C LYS A 193 -11.34 26.21 -23.29
N PRO A 194 -11.23 27.51 -22.90
CA PRO A 194 -9.94 28.09 -22.59
C PRO A 194 -9.28 27.32 -21.45
N THR A 195 -7.96 27.30 -21.43
CA THR A 195 -7.18 26.69 -20.36
C THR A 195 -6.31 27.72 -19.69
N SER A 196 -6.49 27.92 -18.39
CA SER A 196 -5.73 28.87 -17.59
C SER A 196 -4.69 28.17 -16.76
N VAL A 197 -3.48 28.75 -16.69
CA VAL A 197 -2.36 28.22 -15.87
C VAL A 197 -2.12 29.15 -14.71
N VAL A 198 -2.60 28.76 -13.52
CA VAL A 198 -2.38 29.51 -12.29
C VAL A 198 -1.12 28.99 -11.61
N ARG A 199 -0.11 29.86 -11.53
CA ARG A 199 1.16 29.57 -10.87
C ARG A 199 1.38 30.57 -9.74
N SER A 200 1.58 30.09 -8.53
CA SER A 200 2.02 30.95 -7.44
C SER A 200 3.51 30.76 -7.24
N ALA A 201 4.27 31.83 -7.49
CA ALA A 201 5.69 31.85 -7.13
C ALA A 201 5.90 32.09 -5.63
N THR A 202 4.89 32.62 -4.94
CA THR A 202 4.99 32.98 -3.52
C THR A 202 4.40 31.88 -2.65
N ARG A 203 5.26 31.20 -1.90
CA ARG A 203 4.82 30.24 -0.88
C ARG A 203 4.24 31.01 0.32
N PRO A 204 3.14 30.51 0.94
CA PRO A 204 2.66 31.02 2.21
C PRO A 204 3.75 31.04 3.29
N VAL A 205 4.61 30.01 3.29
CA VAL A 205 5.78 29.89 4.17
C VAL A 205 7.03 29.76 3.29
N PRO A 206 7.91 30.78 3.22
CA PRO A 206 9.13 30.76 2.44
C PRO A 206 10.11 29.69 2.95
N LEU A 207 10.92 29.12 2.05
CA LEU A 207 11.95 28.13 2.39
C LEU A 207 13.34 28.77 2.45
N SER A 208 14.07 28.44 3.51
CA SER A 208 15.49 28.70 3.65
C SER A 208 16.28 27.41 3.41
N TYR A 209 17.33 27.47 2.60
CA TYR A 209 18.16 26.34 2.22
C TYR A 209 19.54 26.46 2.79
N GLU A 210 20.06 25.37 3.34
CA GLU A 210 21.38 25.35 3.92
C GLU A 210 22.08 24.00 3.67
N TYR A 211 23.39 24.02 3.33
CA TYR A 211 24.19 22.81 3.22
C TYR A 211 25.15 22.72 4.41
N ARG A 212 25.13 21.59 5.12
CA ARG A 212 25.89 21.38 6.35
C ARG A 212 26.96 20.31 6.19
N THR A 213 28.19 20.65 6.62
CA THR A 213 29.36 19.75 6.66
C THR A 213 29.73 19.29 8.08
N THR A 214 28.94 19.69 9.08
CA THR A 214 29.04 19.20 10.47
C THR A 214 28.49 17.78 10.60
N ALA A 215 28.75 17.09 11.70
CA ALA A 215 28.13 15.79 11.93
C ALA A 215 26.60 15.94 12.08
N LEU A 216 25.86 14.96 11.61
CA LEU A 216 24.38 14.99 11.67
C LEU A 216 23.86 15.27 13.10
N THR A 217 24.49 14.67 14.11
CA THR A 217 24.13 14.90 15.51
C THR A 217 24.34 16.34 15.95
N GLU A 218 25.42 16.97 15.52
CA GLU A 218 25.73 18.40 15.78
C GLU A 218 24.71 19.28 15.05
N THR A 219 24.47 19.02 13.75
CA THR A 219 23.44 19.71 12.96
C THR A 219 22.07 19.61 13.63
N LEU A 220 21.68 18.43 14.07
CA LEU A 220 20.38 18.20 14.69
C LEU A 220 20.26 18.92 16.04
N THR A 221 21.32 18.89 16.88
CA THR A 221 21.33 19.60 18.17
C THR A 221 21.14 21.10 17.95
N GLU A 222 21.83 21.69 17.00
CA GLU A 222 21.68 23.12 16.65
C GLU A 222 20.26 23.44 16.17
N LEU A 223 19.66 22.59 15.30
CA LEU A 223 18.28 22.77 14.83
C LEU A 223 17.25 22.72 15.99
N LEU A 224 17.49 21.87 16.97
CA LEU A 224 16.63 21.76 18.16
C LEU A 224 16.80 22.99 19.07
N GLU A 225 18.04 23.44 19.33
CA GLU A 225 18.35 24.62 20.14
C GLU A 225 17.79 25.90 19.52
N THR A 226 17.84 26.02 18.20
CA THR A 226 17.30 27.16 17.43
C THR A 226 15.80 27.07 17.17
N ARG A 227 15.13 26.10 17.80
CA ARG A 227 13.67 25.86 17.69
C ARG A 227 13.18 25.62 16.25
N GLN A 228 13.96 24.94 15.44
CA GLN A 228 13.60 24.56 14.07
C GLN A 228 12.97 23.16 13.99
N SER A 229 12.51 22.61 15.11
CA SER A 229 11.71 21.37 15.18
C SER A 229 10.22 21.61 14.86
N PRO A 230 9.45 20.59 14.38
CA PRO A 230 9.88 19.21 14.10
C PRO A 230 10.80 19.10 12.89
N VAL A 231 11.84 18.25 13.03
CA VAL A 231 12.78 17.95 11.95
C VAL A 231 12.43 16.62 11.30
N TYR A 232 12.17 16.63 10.02
CA TYR A 232 11.98 15.41 9.22
C TYR A 232 13.30 15.02 8.55
N ILE A 233 13.87 13.88 8.98
CA ILE A 233 15.11 13.35 8.42
C ILE A 233 14.75 12.36 7.29
N VAL A 234 15.09 12.72 6.07
CA VAL A 234 14.76 11.93 4.87
C VAL A 234 15.82 10.86 4.64
N HIS A 235 15.35 9.63 4.58
CA HIS A 235 16.13 8.46 4.18
C HIS A 235 15.54 7.83 2.92
N PHE A 236 16.33 7.06 2.18
CA PHE A 236 15.88 6.38 0.96
C PHE A 236 15.71 4.87 1.13
N THR A 237 15.86 4.38 2.37
CA THR A 237 15.53 3.00 2.77
C THR A 237 14.86 2.99 4.14
N GLN A 238 13.96 2.03 4.35
CA GLN A 238 13.28 1.83 5.64
C GLN A 238 14.29 1.47 6.75
N ALA A 239 15.29 0.64 6.42
CA ALA A 239 16.34 0.25 7.35
C ALA A 239 17.11 1.48 7.88
N ALA A 240 17.55 2.37 6.98
CA ALA A 240 18.28 3.57 7.37
C ALA A 240 17.46 4.51 8.26
N ALA A 241 16.14 4.61 8.03
CA ALA A 241 15.24 5.41 8.87
C ALA A 241 15.16 4.85 10.30
N VAL A 242 14.99 3.53 10.45
CA VAL A 242 14.92 2.86 11.76
C VAL A 242 16.26 2.89 12.48
N GLU A 243 17.35 2.61 11.79
CA GLU A 243 18.72 2.67 12.36
C GLU A 243 19.07 4.09 12.86
N ARG A 244 18.64 5.10 12.09
CA ARG A 244 18.82 6.49 12.51
C ARG A 244 18.00 6.81 13.76
N ALA A 245 16.74 6.41 13.82
CA ALA A 245 15.89 6.62 14.99
C ALA A 245 16.51 5.97 16.24
N GLN A 246 17.05 4.75 16.11
CA GLN A 246 17.75 4.07 17.19
C GLN A 246 19.01 4.81 17.63
N ALA A 247 19.83 5.27 16.69
CA ALA A 247 21.05 6.02 17.00
C ALA A 247 20.75 7.34 17.73
N LEU A 248 19.65 8.00 17.40
CA LEU A 248 19.24 9.26 18.01
C LEU A 248 18.71 9.13 19.46
N MET A 249 18.42 7.93 19.93
CA MET A 249 18.02 7.70 21.32
C MET A 249 19.08 8.11 22.37
N SER A 250 20.33 8.25 21.96
CA SER A 250 21.41 8.79 22.80
C SER A 250 21.27 10.27 23.11
N ILE A 251 20.44 11.01 22.35
CA ILE A 251 20.21 12.45 22.50
C ILE A 251 18.92 12.67 23.28
N ASN A 252 19.00 13.45 24.37
CA ASN A 252 17.78 13.81 25.11
C ASN A 252 17.08 15.00 24.41
N MET A 253 16.02 14.74 23.68
CA MET A 253 15.30 15.73 22.87
C MET A 253 14.05 16.32 23.55
N CYS A 254 13.54 15.65 24.61
CA CYS A 254 12.29 16.03 25.26
C CYS A 254 12.51 16.32 26.73
N THR A 255 11.82 17.32 27.24
CA THR A 255 11.68 17.59 28.69
C THR A 255 10.88 16.50 29.36
N ARG A 256 10.91 16.45 30.71
CA ARG A 256 10.13 15.50 31.46
C ARG A 256 8.61 15.69 31.24
N ALA A 257 8.15 16.92 31.21
CA ALA A 257 6.75 17.25 30.95
C ALA A 257 6.27 16.72 29.58
N GLU A 258 7.07 16.94 28.52
CA GLU A 258 6.74 16.42 27.18
C GLU A 258 6.70 14.88 27.15
N LYS A 259 7.59 14.21 27.90
CA LYS A 259 7.57 12.73 28.01
C LYS A 259 6.32 12.24 28.73
N ASP A 260 5.85 12.98 29.74
CA ASP A 260 4.63 12.66 30.48
C ASP A 260 3.38 12.89 29.57
N GLU A 261 3.36 13.95 28.75
CA GLU A 261 2.32 14.20 27.75
C GLU A 261 2.30 13.10 26.68
N ILE A 262 3.47 12.70 26.17
CA ILE A 262 3.58 11.58 25.22
C ILE A 262 3.01 10.30 25.83
N ALA A 263 3.35 10.01 27.09
CA ALA A 263 2.86 8.83 27.79
C ALA A 263 1.33 8.87 27.96
N GLN A 264 0.78 10.03 28.29
CA GLN A 264 -0.66 10.25 28.42
C GLN A 264 -1.39 10.08 27.09
N LEU A 265 -0.85 10.61 25.97
CA LEU A 265 -1.46 10.51 24.65
C LEU A 265 -1.37 9.07 24.10
N ILE A 266 -0.30 8.34 24.38
CA ILE A 266 -0.17 6.92 24.08
C ILE A 266 -1.22 6.11 24.86
N GLY A 267 -1.48 6.46 26.13
CA GLY A 267 -2.49 5.80 26.95
C GLY A 267 -2.36 4.28 26.95
N ASN A 268 -3.45 3.61 26.62
CA ASN A 268 -3.55 2.13 26.56
C ASN A 268 -3.17 1.54 25.21
N PHE A 269 -2.55 2.31 24.30
CA PHE A 269 -2.17 1.82 22.99
C PHE A 269 -1.22 0.61 23.07
N ARG A 270 -1.58 -0.49 22.41
CA ARG A 270 -0.81 -1.75 22.44
C ARG A 270 0.21 -1.85 21.33
N PHE A 271 1.47 -2.01 21.69
CA PHE A 271 2.59 -2.27 20.77
C PHE A 271 2.83 -3.78 20.68
N THR A 272 2.02 -4.46 19.87
CA THR A 272 1.96 -5.93 19.81
C THR A 272 3.16 -6.58 19.12
N THR A 273 3.83 -5.88 18.20
CA THR A 273 4.89 -6.45 17.38
C THR A 273 6.30 -6.11 17.89
N LYS A 274 7.33 -6.81 17.39
CA LYS A 274 8.73 -6.52 17.70
C LYS A 274 9.11 -5.10 17.27
N PHE A 275 8.68 -4.67 16.08
CA PHE A 275 8.87 -3.29 15.64
C PHE A 275 8.11 -2.30 16.51
N GLY A 276 6.87 -2.60 16.87
CA GLY A 276 6.04 -1.77 17.75
C GLY A 276 6.69 -1.51 19.09
N ARG A 277 7.29 -2.53 19.73
CA ARG A 277 8.03 -2.37 20.99
C ARG A 277 9.21 -1.40 20.87
N ASN A 278 9.94 -1.46 19.76
CA ASN A 278 11.01 -0.49 19.49
C ASN A 278 10.47 0.92 19.23
N LEU A 279 9.40 1.03 18.44
CA LEU A 279 8.72 2.30 18.17
C LEU A 279 8.24 2.96 19.48
N SER A 280 7.66 2.19 20.41
CA SER A 280 7.26 2.69 21.74
C SER A 280 8.41 3.38 22.45
N ARG A 281 9.62 2.82 22.37
CA ARG A 281 10.82 3.43 22.95
C ARG A 281 11.20 4.73 22.25
N TYR A 282 11.15 4.76 20.92
CA TYR A 282 11.50 5.95 20.15
C TYR A 282 10.54 7.10 20.40
N VAL A 283 9.23 6.88 20.31
CA VAL A 283 8.25 7.96 20.49
C VAL A 283 8.29 8.56 21.89
N ARG A 284 8.55 7.77 22.93
CA ARG A 284 8.75 8.25 24.30
C ARG A 284 9.99 9.16 24.47
N HIS A 285 10.89 9.16 23.49
CA HIS A 285 12.04 10.08 23.43
C HIS A 285 11.81 11.26 22.47
N GLY A 286 10.57 11.41 21.93
CA GLY A 286 10.22 12.45 20.96
C GLY A 286 10.72 12.17 19.54
N ILE A 287 11.03 10.89 19.25
CA ILE A 287 11.53 10.44 17.95
C ILE A 287 10.44 9.61 17.26
N GLY A 288 9.96 10.07 16.12
CA GLY A 288 9.06 9.32 15.25
C GLY A 288 9.82 8.50 14.21
N VAL A 289 9.19 7.42 13.76
CA VAL A 289 9.59 6.70 12.54
C VAL A 289 8.39 6.68 11.61
N HIS A 290 8.59 6.97 10.31
CA HIS A 290 7.48 7.00 9.35
C HIS A 290 7.92 6.46 7.98
N HIS A 291 7.38 5.30 7.60
CA HIS A 291 7.60 4.70 6.26
C HIS A 291 6.46 3.75 5.88
N ALA A 292 6.36 3.43 4.60
CA ALA A 292 5.30 2.58 4.04
C ALA A 292 5.28 1.14 4.59
N GLY A 293 6.39 0.65 5.16
CA GLY A 293 6.48 -0.69 5.76
C GLY A 293 5.91 -0.81 7.17
N MET A 294 5.46 0.29 7.79
CA MET A 294 4.86 0.27 9.12
C MET A 294 3.39 -0.16 9.07
N LEU A 295 2.90 -0.74 10.17
CA LEU A 295 1.47 -0.96 10.37
C LEU A 295 0.71 0.39 10.36
N PRO A 296 -0.49 0.44 9.78
CA PRO A 296 -1.31 1.66 9.75
C PRO A 296 -1.54 2.28 11.13
N LYS A 297 -1.84 1.48 12.16
CA LYS A 297 -2.02 1.96 13.53
C LYS A 297 -0.78 2.68 14.09
N TYR A 298 0.43 2.21 13.78
CA TYR A 298 1.67 2.85 14.22
C TYR A 298 1.92 4.17 13.47
N ARG A 299 1.60 4.23 12.18
CA ARG A 299 1.69 5.49 11.41
C ARG A 299 0.75 6.54 11.98
N ARG A 300 -0.53 6.18 12.24
CA ARG A 300 -1.52 7.08 12.86
C ARG A 300 -1.06 7.58 14.23
N LEU A 301 -0.49 6.72 15.06
CA LEU A 301 0.06 7.13 16.35
C LEU A 301 1.19 8.17 16.18
N VAL A 302 2.13 7.93 15.26
CA VAL A 302 3.23 8.87 14.98
C VAL A 302 2.68 10.20 14.45
N GLU A 303 1.68 10.17 13.57
CA GLU A 303 1.02 11.35 13.02
C GLU A 303 0.28 12.14 14.13
N LYS A 304 -0.48 11.46 14.99
CA LYS A 304 -1.17 12.06 16.14
C LYS A 304 -0.20 12.74 17.10
N LEU A 305 0.91 12.09 17.44
CA LEU A 305 1.95 12.66 18.30
C LEU A 305 2.66 13.85 17.62
N ALA A 306 2.87 13.78 16.30
CA ALA A 306 3.47 14.87 15.54
C ALA A 306 2.53 16.08 15.46
N GLN A 307 1.24 15.86 15.21
CA GLN A 307 0.21 16.93 15.20
C GLN A 307 0.07 17.60 16.57
N ALA A 308 0.22 16.85 17.65
CA ALA A 308 0.28 17.41 19.02
C ALA A 308 1.60 18.15 19.32
N GLY A 309 2.57 18.19 18.40
CA GLY A 309 3.85 18.90 18.57
C GLY A 309 4.84 18.18 19.52
N LEU A 310 4.57 16.93 19.85
CA LEU A 310 5.32 16.14 20.83
C LEU A 310 6.55 15.43 20.22
N LEU A 311 6.58 15.23 18.90
CA LEU A 311 7.75 14.68 18.22
C LEU A 311 8.69 15.79 17.76
N LYS A 312 9.94 15.69 18.16
CA LYS A 312 10.99 16.66 17.79
C LYS A 312 11.67 16.29 16.48
N VAL A 313 11.79 15.00 16.24
CA VAL A 313 12.44 14.42 15.06
C VAL A 313 11.60 13.28 14.52
N ILE A 314 11.48 13.19 13.21
CA ILE A 314 10.82 12.09 12.52
C ILE A 314 11.79 11.54 11.47
N CYS A 315 12.21 10.30 11.63
CA CYS A 315 13.02 9.58 10.65
C CYS A 315 12.10 8.85 9.67
N GLY A 316 12.15 9.22 8.40
CA GLY A 316 11.25 8.60 7.43
C GLY A 316 11.84 8.47 6.04
N THR A 317 11.05 7.88 5.13
CA THR A 317 11.44 7.72 3.73
C THR A 317 10.86 8.82 2.85
N ASP A 318 11.34 8.92 1.62
CA ASP A 318 10.86 9.87 0.60
C ASP A 318 9.37 9.67 0.24
N THR A 319 8.78 8.52 0.59
CA THR A 319 7.35 8.22 0.40
C THR A 319 6.40 9.09 1.24
N LEU A 320 6.92 9.89 2.17
CA LEU A 320 6.14 10.92 2.89
C LEU A 320 5.55 11.98 1.93
N GLY A 321 5.95 11.96 0.67
CA GLY A 321 5.46 12.90 -0.35
C GLY A 321 3.96 12.84 -0.63
N VAL A 322 3.23 11.77 -0.27
CA VAL A 322 1.84 11.54 -0.65
C VAL A 322 1.00 11.11 0.55
N GLY A 323 -0.04 11.89 0.90
CA GLY A 323 -1.08 11.48 1.86
C GLY A 323 -0.68 11.48 3.34
N VAL A 324 0.30 12.27 3.80
CA VAL A 324 0.67 12.34 5.21
C VAL A 324 0.54 13.75 5.76
N ASN A 325 -0.34 13.93 6.73
CA ASN A 325 -0.55 15.21 7.41
C ASN A 325 0.32 15.33 8.68
N VAL A 326 1.64 15.38 8.49
CA VAL A 326 2.61 15.60 9.57
C VAL A 326 3.14 17.02 9.50
N PRO A 327 3.03 17.81 10.57
CA PRO A 327 3.57 19.16 10.61
C PRO A 327 5.11 19.11 10.64
N ILE A 328 5.77 19.57 9.58
CA ILE A 328 7.23 19.58 9.44
C ILE A 328 7.70 21.02 9.32
N ARG A 329 8.59 21.46 10.20
CA ARG A 329 9.23 22.76 10.09
C ARG A 329 10.52 22.69 9.28
N THR A 330 11.33 21.65 9.51
CA THR A 330 12.61 21.43 8.85
C THR A 330 12.64 20.08 8.14
N VAL A 331 13.07 20.07 6.89
CA VAL A 331 13.41 18.87 6.12
C VAL A 331 14.93 18.75 6.04
N LEU A 332 15.46 17.62 6.50
CA LEU A 332 16.89 17.33 6.44
C LEU A 332 17.15 16.12 5.53
N PHE A 333 17.83 16.37 4.41
CA PHE A 333 18.26 15.33 3.48
C PHE A 333 19.57 14.67 3.94
N THR A 334 19.56 13.37 4.16
CA THR A 334 20.76 12.59 4.47
C THR A 334 21.53 12.16 3.24
N ALA A 335 20.88 12.21 2.07
CA ALA A 335 21.48 11.95 0.76
C ALA A 335 20.72 12.71 -0.32
N LEU A 336 21.37 12.98 -1.46
CA LEU A 336 20.73 13.53 -2.67
C LEU A 336 20.71 12.49 -3.80
N THR A 337 20.79 11.22 -3.43
CA THR A 337 20.76 10.07 -4.35
C THR A 337 19.82 9.01 -3.84
N LYS A 338 19.17 8.30 -4.76
CA LYS A 338 18.30 7.15 -4.43
C LYS A 338 18.46 6.01 -5.44
N TYR A 339 18.10 4.81 -5.01
CA TYR A 339 18.01 3.64 -5.88
C TYR A 339 16.69 3.68 -6.64
N ASP A 340 16.73 3.53 -7.98
CA ASP A 340 15.56 3.63 -8.86
C ASP A 340 14.98 2.26 -9.28
N GLY A 341 15.42 1.18 -8.63
CA GLY A 341 15.08 -0.20 -8.98
C GLY A 341 16.16 -0.90 -9.83
N THR A 342 17.05 -0.14 -10.48
CA THR A 342 18.13 -0.66 -11.32
C THR A 342 19.51 -0.16 -10.88
N ARG A 343 19.59 1.11 -10.52
CA ARG A 343 20.85 1.77 -10.12
C ARG A 343 20.62 2.92 -9.13
N VAL A 344 21.68 3.30 -8.42
CA VAL A 344 21.68 4.54 -7.63
C VAL A 344 21.86 5.74 -8.57
N ARG A 345 21.01 6.74 -8.44
CA ARG A 345 21.06 8.00 -9.20
C ARG A 345 20.82 9.22 -8.31
N THR A 346 21.23 10.38 -8.77
CA THR A 346 20.86 11.66 -8.17
C THR A 346 19.34 11.87 -8.22
N LEU A 347 18.79 12.53 -7.21
CA LEU A 347 17.38 12.94 -7.19
C LEU A 347 17.07 13.82 -8.42
N ARG A 348 15.85 13.68 -8.93
CA ARG A 348 15.31 14.63 -9.90
C ARG A 348 14.87 15.91 -9.18
N ALA A 349 14.84 17.02 -9.90
CA ALA A 349 14.37 18.29 -9.34
C ALA A 349 12.95 18.18 -8.75
N ARG A 350 12.04 17.46 -9.45
CA ARG A 350 10.69 17.18 -8.95
C ARG A 350 10.71 16.46 -7.62
N GLU A 351 11.48 15.37 -7.50
CA GLU A 351 11.59 14.57 -6.27
C GLU A 351 12.11 15.42 -5.11
N PHE A 352 13.15 16.22 -5.38
CA PHE A 352 13.71 17.14 -4.40
C PHE A 352 12.68 18.17 -3.94
N HIS A 353 12.00 18.86 -4.86
CA HIS A 353 11.01 19.88 -4.53
C HIS A 353 9.76 19.35 -3.83
N GLN A 354 9.33 18.13 -4.15
CA GLN A 354 8.23 17.46 -3.44
C GLN A 354 8.57 17.20 -1.96
N ILE A 355 9.78 16.75 -1.70
CA ILE A 355 10.24 16.48 -0.33
C ILE A 355 10.52 17.80 0.39
N ALA A 356 11.32 18.69 -0.20
CA ALA A 356 11.65 20.02 0.35
C ALA A 356 10.40 20.86 0.61
N GLY A 357 9.41 20.73 -0.28
CA GLY A 357 8.13 21.44 -0.18
C GLY A 357 7.29 21.08 1.05
N ARG A 358 7.64 20.08 1.80
CA ARG A 358 7.00 19.74 3.09
C ARG A 358 7.45 20.60 4.25
N ALA A 359 8.58 21.31 4.11
CA ALA A 359 9.07 22.19 5.15
C ALA A 359 8.20 23.47 5.28
N GLY A 360 7.93 23.87 6.51
CA GLY A 360 7.13 25.05 6.85
C GLY A 360 5.62 24.78 6.86
N ARG A 361 4.98 25.09 7.98
CA ARG A 361 3.56 24.87 8.23
C ARG A 361 2.78 26.14 7.99
N ALA A 362 1.87 26.11 7.01
CA ALA A 362 0.98 27.26 6.78
C ALA A 362 0.15 27.56 8.05
N GLY A 363 0.06 28.82 8.42
CA GLY A 363 -0.63 29.30 9.62
C GLY A 363 0.14 29.16 10.95
N PHE A 364 1.29 28.48 10.97
CA PHE A 364 2.10 28.25 12.19
C PHE A 364 3.53 28.76 12.07
N ASP A 365 4.17 28.58 10.92
CA ASP A 365 5.57 28.94 10.71
C ASP A 365 5.71 30.16 9.80
N THR A 366 6.67 31.00 10.08
CA THR A 366 7.05 32.15 9.24
C THR A 366 8.10 31.80 8.19
N ALA A 367 8.84 30.69 8.41
CA ALA A 367 9.80 30.12 7.47
C ALA A 367 9.93 28.61 7.66
N GLY A 368 10.11 27.88 6.57
CA GLY A 368 10.49 26.48 6.54
C GLY A 368 11.99 26.34 6.23
N PHE A 369 12.61 25.28 6.72
CA PHE A 369 14.06 25.05 6.55
C PHE A 369 14.31 23.77 5.78
N VAL A 370 15.25 23.82 4.85
CA VAL A 370 15.69 22.68 4.06
C VAL A 370 17.20 22.54 4.20
N VAL A 371 17.63 21.45 4.84
CA VAL A 371 19.04 21.21 5.14
C VAL A 371 19.55 20.04 4.32
N GLY A 372 20.64 20.24 3.57
CA GLY A 372 21.39 19.20 2.88
C GLY A 372 22.57 18.79 3.77
N GLN A 373 22.54 17.56 4.32
CA GLN A 373 23.63 17.03 5.15
C GLN A 373 24.71 16.42 4.28
N ALA A 374 25.95 16.87 4.39
CA ALA A 374 27.08 16.31 3.66
C ALA A 374 27.28 14.80 3.92
N PRO A 375 27.77 14.03 2.93
CA PRO A 375 28.11 12.62 3.12
C PRO A 375 29.11 12.42 4.26
N GLU A 376 29.01 11.29 4.97
CA GLU A 376 29.81 11.02 6.17
C GLU A 376 31.32 11.13 5.92
N HIS A 377 31.83 10.59 4.80
CA HIS A 377 33.22 10.70 4.44
C HIS A 377 33.70 12.15 4.22
N VAL A 378 32.82 13.04 3.76
CA VAL A 378 33.07 14.48 3.61
C VAL A 378 33.15 15.14 4.99
N VAL A 379 32.18 14.86 5.86
CA VAL A 379 32.14 15.35 7.26
C VAL A 379 33.37 14.94 8.02
N GLU A 380 33.82 13.70 7.93
CA GLU A 380 35.04 13.20 8.58
C GLU A 380 36.29 13.87 8.03
N ASN A 381 36.36 14.10 6.72
CA ASN A 381 37.49 14.80 6.10
C ASN A 381 37.55 16.26 6.55
N GLU A 382 36.42 16.96 6.62
CA GLU A 382 36.37 18.33 7.16
C GLU A 382 36.76 18.38 8.63
N LYS A 383 36.30 17.44 9.46
CA LYS A 383 36.74 17.32 10.86
C LYS A 383 38.26 17.07 10.98
N ALA A 384 38.83 16.24 10.14
CA ALA A 384 40.24 15.96 10.13
C ALA A 384 41.06 17.18 9.68
N LEU A 385 40.54 17.94 8.70
CA LEU A 385 41.16 19.21 8.28
C LEU A 385 41.05 20.30 9.35
N ALA A 386 39.92 20.41 10.03
CA ALA A 386 39.75 21.35 11.14
C ALA A 386 40.71 21.06 12.32
N LYS A 387 40.89 19.76 12.66
CA LYS A 387 41.87 19.33 13.68
C LYS A 387 43.32 19.65 13.29
N ALA A 388 43.66 19.67 12.00
CA ALA A 388 44.98 20.04 11.52
C ALA A 388 45.26 21.55 11.62
N GLY A 389 44.24 22.38 11.82
CA GLY A 389 44.34 23.83 11.90
C GLY A 389 44.83 24.45 10.60
N ASP A 390 45.40 25.67 10.65
CA ASP A 390 45.89 26.40 9.48
C ASP A 390 47.32 26.04 9.09
N ASP A 391 47.94 25.04 9.73
CA ASP A 391 49.28 24.59 9.41
C ASP A 391 49.31 23.79 8.07
N PRO A 392 49.94 24.32 6.99
CA PRO A 392 49.95 23.67 5.69
C PRO A 392 50.64 22.29 5.73
N LYS A 393 51.59 22.05 6.65
CA LYS A 393 52.30 20.79 6.77
C LYS A 393 51.42 19.72 7.42
N LYS A 394 50.62 20.10 8.41
CA LYS A 394 49.66 19.19 9.04
C LYS A 394 48.50 18.86 8.08
N ARG A 395 47.98 19.86 7.35
CA ARG A 395 46.91 19.65 6.35
C ARG A 395 47.34 18.69 5.24
N ARG A 396 48.59 18.76 4.76
CA ARG A 396 49.12 17.82 3.75
C ARG A 396 49.26 16.38 4.26
N LYS A 397 49.34 16.16 5.57
CA LYS A 397 49.47 14.84 6.20
C LYS A 397 48.08 14.21 6.51
N VAL A 398 46.98 14.93 6.36
CA VAL A 398 45.63 14.40 6.61
C VAL A 398 45.33 13.35 5.55
N VAL A 399 45.15 12.10 5.99
CA VAL A 399 44.67 11.01 5.13
C VAL A 399 43.16 11.20 4.96
N ARG A 400 42.75 11.51 3.72
CA ARG A 400 41.32 11.67 3.42
C ARG A 400 40.62 10.32 3.26
N LYS A 401 39.48 10.18 3.90
CA LYS A 401 38.58 9.02 3.73
C LYS A 401 37.98 9.06 2.33
N LYS A 402 38.12 7.96 1.61
CA LYS A 402 37.49 7.81 0.27
C LYS A 402 35.98 7.58 0.38
N ALA A 403 35.25 7.98 -0.64
CA ALA A 403 33.84 7.60 -0.76
C ALA A 403 33.70 6.07 -0.77
N PRO A 404 32.61 5.51 -0.23
CA PRO A 404 32.28 4.08 -0.34
C PRO A 404 32.28 3.61 -1.80
N GLU A 405 32.55 2.34 -2.02
CA GLU A 405 32.44 1.74 -3.36
C GLU A 405 30.99 1.85 -3.90
N GLY A 406 30.85 2.21 -5.17
CA GLY A 406 29.54 2.43 -5.77
C GLY A 406 28.86 3.77 -5.39
N PHE A 407 29.52 4.63 -4.65
CA PHE A 407 28.97 5.93 -4.26
C PHE A 407 28.78 6.85 -5.47
N VAL A 408 27.55 7.26 -5.74
CA VAL A 408 27.25 8.30 -6.73
C VAL A 408 27.58 9.65 -6.09
N ASN A 409 28.55 10.35 -6.65
CA ASN A 409 29.09 11.59 -6.08
C ASN A 409 28.06 12.73 -6.06
N TRP A 410 27.89 13.36 -4.92
CA TRP A 410 27.04 14.53 -4.72
C TRP A 410 27.61 15.41 -3.58
N GLY A 411 27.23 16.67 -3.56
CA GLY A 411 27.70 17.65 -2.59
C GLY A 411 26.93 18.96 -2.69
N GLU A 412 27.48 20.03 -2.17
CA GLU A 412 26.86 21.36 -2.14
C GLU A 412 26.41 21.82 -3.53
N ASN A 413 27.27 21.73 -4.53
CA ASN A 413 26.93 22.10 -5.92
C ASN A 413 25.71 21.29 -6.47
N THR A 414 25.55 20.03 -6.01
CA THR A 414 24.40 19.21 -6.39
C THR A 414 23.15 19.74 -5.71
N PHE A 415 23.25 20.11 -4.44
CA PHE A 415 22.17 20.68 -3.65
C PHE A 415 21.70 22.01 -4.26
N GLU A 416 22.63 22.93 -4.53
CA GLU A 416 22.34 24.22 -5.17
C GLU A 416 21.70 24.05 -6.55
N LYS A 417 22.20 23.11 -7.35
CA LYS A 417 21.63 22.78 -8.66
C LYS A 417 20.18 22.28 -8.53
N LEU A 418 19.88 21.43 -7.55
CA LEU A 418 18.54 20.92 -7.33
C LEU A 418 17.57 22.04 -6.88
N ILE A 419 18.05 22.97 -6.04
CA ILE A 419 17.29 24.15 -5.62
C ILE A 419 16.90 25.03 -6.81
N ALA A 420 17.86 25.27 -7.71
CA ALA A 420 17.69 26.18 -8.85
C ALA A 420 17.01 25.54 -10.06
N SER A 421 16.90 24.21 -10.10
CA SER A 421 16.32 23.50 -11.24
C SER A 421 14.80 23.47 -11.18
N ASP A 422 14.15 23.76 -12.29
CA ASP A 422 12.71 23.51 -12.45
C ASP A 422 12.41 21.99 -12.48
N PRO A 423 11.20 21.57 -12.04
CA PRO A 423 10.76 20.19 -12.21
C PRO A 423 10.79 19.75 -13.69
N GLU A 424 11.21 18.51 -13.92
CA GLU A 424 11.32 17.95 -15.26
C GLU A 424 9.96 17.93 -15.98
N PRO A 425 9.91 18.09 -17.32
CA PRO A 425 8.69 17.98 -18.11
C PRO A 425 7.98 16.65 -17.87
N LEU A 426 6.65 16.66 -17.93
CA LEU A 426 5.82 15.46 -17.83
C LEU A 426 5.85 14.70 -19.15
N ASN A 427 6.56 13.58 -19.18
CA ASN A 427 6.62 12.73 -20.36
C ASN A 427 5.48 11.70 -20.34
N SER A 428 4.85 11.49 -21.48
CA SER A 428 3.81 10.48 -21.68
C SER A 428 4.31 9.07 -21.35
N ARG A 429 3.40 8.27 -20.81
CA ARG A 429 3.55 6.85 -20.50
C ARG A 429 2.45 6.03 -21.14
N PHE A 430 1.98 6.48 -22.30
CA PHE A 430 0.93 5.79 -23.05
C PHE A 430 1.36 4.37 -23.40
N ARG A 431 0.46 3.43 -23.23
CA ARG A 431 0.66 2.02 -23.59
C ARG A 431 -0.62 1.43 -24.15
N VAL A 432 -0.48 0.45 -25.04
CA VAL A 432 -1.61 -0.27 -25.61
C VAL A 432 -1.71 -1.65 -24.99
N THR A 433 -2.87 -1.97 -24.43
CA THR A 433 -3.20 -3.24 -23.80
C THR A 433 -4.38 -3.92 -24.48
N HIS A 434 -4.59 -5.21 -24.22
CA HIS A 434 -5.78 -5.93 -24.68
C HIS A 434 -7.05 -5.27 -24.10
N THR A 435 -7.05 -4.94 -22.81
CA THR A 435 -8.17 -4.29 -22.11
C THR A 435 -8.57 -2.99 -22.81
N MET A 436 -7.60 -2.15 -23.19
CA MET A 436 -7.88 -0.91 -23.91
C MET A 436 -8.62 -1.19 -25.25
N LEU A 437 -8.14 -2.16 -26.04
CA LEU A 437 -8.79 -2.51 -27.31
C LEU A 437 -10.20 -3.06 -27.08
N LEU A 438 -10.37 -3.96 -26.12
CA LEU A 438 -11.67 -4.55 -25.80
C LEU A 438 -12.69 -3.47 -25.37
N SER A 439 -12.28 -2.54 -24.50
CA SER A 439 -13.13 -1.42 -24.08
C SER A 439 -13.54 -0.54 -25.26
N VAL A 440 -12.62 -0.24 -26.17
CA VAL A 440 -12.94 0.58 -27.37
C VAL A 440 -13.82 -0.19 -28.37
N ILE A 441 -13.62 -1.52 -28.52
CA ILE A 441 -14.43 -2.35 -29.41
C ILE A 441 -15.88 -2.52 -28.88
N ALA A 442 -16.04 -2.54 -27.56
CA ALA A 442 -17.36 -2.64 -26.93
C ALA A 442 -18.24 -1.40 -27.14
N ARG A 443 -17.67 -0.24 -27.46
CA ARG A 443 -18.41 1.02 -27.67
C ARG A 443 -19.34 0.94 -28.88
N PRO A 444 -20.43 1.74 -28.89
CA PRO A 444 -21.13 2.08 -30.10
C PRO A 444 -20.21 2.78 -31.12
N GLY A 445 -20.49 2.58 -32.42
CA GLY A 445 -19.76 3.25 -33.50
C GLY A 445 -18.53 2.49 -34.03
N ASN A 446 -17.68 3.21 -34.75
CA ASN A 446 -16.53 2.63 -35.41
C ASN A 446 -15.30 2.56 -34.52
N ALA A 447 -15.04 1.37 -33.94
CA ALA A 447 -13.91 1.11 -33.05
C ALA A 447 -12.53 1.39 -33.69
N PHE A 448 -12.37 1.22 -35.04
CA PHE A 448 -11.11 1.53 -35.73
C PHE A 448 -10.83 3.03 -35.75
N GLU A 449 -11.84 3.86 -35.92
CA GLU A 449 -11.68 5.32 -35.89
C GLU A 449 -11.36 5.80 -34.47
N ALA A 450 -12.08 5.29 -33.49
CA ALA A 450 -11.82 5.58 -32.07
C ALA A 450 -10.40 5.18 -31.68
N MET A 451 -9.98 3.96 -32.02
CA MET A 451 -8.63 3.48 -31.71
C MET A 451 -7.55 4.25 -32.47
N ARG A 452 -7.79 4.60 -33.75
CA ARG A 452 -6.86 5.42 -34.52
C ARG A 452 -6.64 6.78 -33.86
N LYS A 453 -7.71 7.43 -33.40
CA LYS A 453 -7.64 8.70 -32.71
C LYS A 453 -6.78 8.58 -31.45
N LEU A 454 -7.01 7.59 -30.59
CA LEU A 454 -6.19 7.34 -29.40
C LEU A 454 -4.70 7.13 -29.74
N LEU A 455 -4.40 6.38 -30.80
CA LEU A 455 -3.04 6.04 -31.19
C LEU A 455 -2.27 7.19 -31.85
N GLU A 456 -2.95 8.10 -32.56
CA GLU A 456 -2.35 9.22 -33.26
C GLU A 456 -2.37 10.54 -32.51
N ASP A 457 -3.36 10.73 -31.60
CA ASP A 457 -3.54 11.95 -30.82
C ASP A 457 -2.93 11.88 -29.40
N ASN A 458 -2.34 10.75 -28.99
CA ASN A 458 -1.69 10.66 -27.69
C ASN A 458 -0.41 11.51 -27.63
N HIS A 459 0.05 11.76 -26.43
CA HIS A 459 1.17 12.67 -26.15
C HIS A 459 2.56 12.05 -26.41
N GLU A 460 2.64 10.91 -27.06
CA GLU A 460 3.89 10.26 -27.43
C GLU A 460 4.52 10.87 -28.69
N SER A 461 5.82 10.61 -28.86
CA SER A 461 6.49 10.94 -30.12
C SER A 461 5.95 10.10 -31.29
N ARG A 462 5.99 10.61 -32.50
CA ARG A 462 5.52 9.86 -33.68
C ARG A 462 6.17 8.48 -33.83
N LYS A 463 7.42 8.34 -33.45
CA LYS A 463 8.12 7.05 -33.40
C LYS A 463 7.44 6.06 -32.45
N ASN A 464 7.06 6.52 -31.26
CA ASN A 464 6.36 5.70 -30.28
C ASN A 464 4.93 5.42 -30.69
N GLN A 465 4.21 6.41 -31.26
CA GLN A 465 2.86 6.21 -31.82
C GLN A 465 2.85 5.08 -32.85
N LEU A 466 3.82 5.06 -33.78
CA LEU A 466 3.93 3.98 -34.79
C LEU A 466 4.19 2.61 -34.14
N ARG A 467 4.92 2.57 -33.05
CA ARG A 467 5.11 1.32 -32.26
C ARG A 467 3.81 0.88 -31.61
N HIS A 468 3.04 1.81 -31.05
CA HIS A 468 1.74 1.55 -30.44
C HIS A 468 0.72 1.08 -31.48
N ILE A 469 0.70 1.67 -32.67
CA ILE A 469 -0.14 1.23 -33.81
C ILE A 469 0.17 -0.23 -34.16
N ARG A 470 1.46 -0.59 -34.30
CA ARG A 470 1.85 -1.99 -34.57
C ARG A 470 1.42 -2.94 -33.46
N ARG A 471 1.53 -2.52 -32.21
CA ARG A 471 1.08 -3.29 -31.03
C ARG A 471 -0.44 -3.48 -31.07
N ALA A 472 -1.20 -2.43 -31.33
CA ALA A 472 -2.66 -2.49 -31.42
C ALA A 472 -3.12 -3.46 -32.52
N ILE A 473 -2.48 -3.41 -33.73
CA ILE A 473 -2.78 -4.35 -34.80
C ILE A 473 -2.46 -5.80 -34.40
N ALA A 474 -1.34 -6.02 -33.71
CA ALA A 474 -0.97 -7.36 -33.26
C ALA A 474 -2.00 -7.91 -32.24
N ILE A 475 -2.40 -7.09 -31.27
CA ILE A 475 -3.44 -7.44 -30.29
C ILE A 475 -4.77 -7.71 -31.00
N TYR A 476 -5.21 -6.82 -31.90
CA TYR A 476 -6.45 -7.00 -32.65
C TYR A 476 -6.48 -8.34 -33.41
N ARG A 477 -5.37 -8.69 -34.08
CA ARG A 477 -5.26 -9.98 -34.80
C ARG A 477 -5.40 -11.15 -33.82
N SER A 478 -4.72 -11.10 -32.69
CA SER A 478 -4.82 -12.16 -31.69
C SER A 478 -6.24 -12.33 -31.11
N LEU A 479 -6.99 -11.23 -30.97
CA LEU A 479 -8.39 -11.27 -30.52
C LEU A 479 -9.32 -11.87 -31.61
N VAL A 480 -9.07 -11.57 -32.88
CA VAL A 480 -9.81 -12.17 -34.00
C VAL A 480 -9.49 -13.66 -34.14
N ASP A 481 -8.19 -14.02 -34.13
CA ASP A 481 -7.72 -15.40 -34.22
C ASP A 481 -8.22 -16.26 -33.05
N GLY A 482 -8.36 -15.66 -31.87
CA GLY A 482 -8.94 -16.29 -30.67
C GLY A 482 -10.48 -16.33 -30.67
N GLY A 483 -11.14 -15.82 -31.72
CA GLY A 483 -12.61 -15.80 -31.82
C GLY A 483 -13.31 -14.84 -30.86
N ILE A 484 -12.58 -13.94 -30.18
CA ILE A 484 -13.13 -12.98 -29.22
C ILE A 484 -13.73 -11.76 -29.90
N VAL A 485 -13.20 -11.42 -31.08
CA VAL A 485 -13.68 -10.32 -31.92
C VAL A 485 -14.10 -10.86 -33.27
N GLU A 486 -15.30 -10.55 -33.71
CA GLU A 486 -15.74 -10.84 -35.07
C GLU A 486 -15.88 -9.56 -35.87
N ARG A 487 -15.67 -9.70 -37.19
CA ARG A 487 -15.93 -8.63 -38.15
C ARG A 487 -17.34 -8.79 -38.69
N LEU A 488 -18.10 -7.72 -38.70
CA LEU A 488 -19.42 -7.68 -39.29
C LEU A 488 -19.31 -7.35 -40.77
N ALA A 489 -20.14 -7.98 -41.61
CA ALA A 489 -20.22 -7.70 -43.04
C ALA A 489 -20.81 -6.29 -43.31
N GLU A 490 -21.73 -5.87 -42.45
CA GLU A 490 -22.35 -4.54 -42.45
C GLU A 490 -22.38 -4.02 -41.00
N PRO A 491 -22.35 -2.69 -40.81
CA PRO A 491 -22.48 -2.13 -39.46
C PRO A 491 -23.79 -2.57 -38.78
N ASP A 492 -23.72 -2.88 -37.51
CA ASP A 492 -24.92 -3.17 -36.68
C ASP A 492 -25.74 -1.91 -36.40
N ALA A 493 -26.84 -2.07 -35.59
CA ALA A 493 -27.73 -0.98 -35.24
C ALA A 493 -27.02 0.16 -34.46
N GLU A 494 -25.90 -0.13 -33.82
CA GLU A 494 -25.08 0.82 -33.07
C GLU A 494 -23.90 1.36 -33.89
N GLY A 495 -23.81 1.00 -35.19
CA GLY A 495 -22.75 1.44 -36.10
C GLY A 495 -21.42 0.72 -35.91
N ARG A 496 -21.38 -0.40 -35.23
CA ARG A 496 -20.18 -1.21 -35.03
C ARG A 496 -19.87 -2.03 -36.28
N ILE A 497 -18.63 -2.04 -36.71
CA ILE A 497 -18.10 -2.88 -37.82
C ILE A 497 -17.30 -4.09 -37.28
N VAL A 498 -17.05 -4.10 -35.99
CA VAL A 498 -16.49 -5.21 -35.18
C VAL A 498 -17.27 -5.29 -33.91
N ARG A 499 -17.44 -6.49 -33.38
CA ARG A 499 -18.09 -6.70 -32.09
C ARG A 499 -17.37 -7.78 -31.29
N LEU A 500 -17.61 -7.77 -29.99
CA LEU A 500 -17.15 -8.82 -29.09
C LEU A 500 -18.12 -10.01 -29.20
N THR A 501 -17.59 -11.22 -29.15
CA THR A 501 -18.33 -12.48 -29.11
C THR A 501 -18.60 -12.92 -27.67
N VAL A 502 -17.94 -12.27 -26.68
CA VAL A 502 -18.07 -12.53 -25.25
C VAL A 502 -18.66 -11.30 -24.57
N ASP A 503 -19.52 -11.52 -23.58
CA ASP A 503 -19.98 -10.45 -22.70
C ASP A 503 -18.87 -10.09 -21.72
N LEU A 504 -18.38 -8.88 -21.81
CA LEU A 504 -17.46 -8.34 -20.79
C LEU A 504 -18.30 -7.78 -19.65
N GLN A 505 -18.07 -8.26 -18.44
CA GLN A 505 -18.65 -7.65 -17.25
C GLN A 505 -18.27 -6.17 -17.18
N GLN A 506 -19.15 -5.32 -16.65
CA GLN A 506 -18.93 -3.86 -16.59
C GLN A 506 -17.61 -3.49 -15.89
N ASP A 507 -17.17 -4.32 -14.94
CA ASP A 507 -15.96 -4.14 -14.16
C ASP A 507 -14.75 -4.96 -14.64
N PHE A 508 -14.83 -5.54 -15.85
CA PHE A 508 -13.75 -6.37 -16.45
C PHE A 508 -12.35 -5.74 -16.41
N ALA A 509 -12.28 -4.41 -16.51
CA ALA A 509 -11.02 -3.66 -16.48
C ALA A 509 -10.57 -3.25 -15.07
N LEU A 510 -11.45 -3.33 -14.07
CA LEU A 510 -11.28 -2.84 -12.71
C LEU A 510 -11.03 -3.96 -11.71
N ASN A 511 -11.68 -5.10 -11.88
CA ASN A 511 -11.48 -6.29 -11.06
C ASN A 511 -10.20 -7.01 -11.46
N GLN A 512 -9.63 -7.76 -10.52
CA GLN A 512 -8.38 -8.51 -10.73
C GLN A 512 -8.42 -9.24 -12.09
N PRO A 513 -7.52 -8.91 -13.03
CA PRO A 513 -7.63 -9.39 -14.42
C PRO A 513 -7.54 -10.91 -14.55
N LEU A 514 -7.04 -11.59 -13.51
CA LEU A 514 -6.89 -13.04 -13.43
C LEU A 514 -8.01 -13.73 -12.63
N SER A 515 -9.04 -13.02 -12.14
CA SER A 515 -10.15 -13.63 -11.39
C SER A 515 -10.90 -14.67 -12.23
N THR A 516 -11.13 -14.39 -13.51
CA THR A 516 -11.77 -15.34 -14.43
C THR A 516 -10.91 -16.57 -14.70
N PHE A 517 -9.58 -16.42 -14.69
CA PHE A 517 -8.66 -17.56 -14.72
C PHE A 517 -8.74 -18.37 -13.43
N ALA A 518 -8.80 -17.72 -12.27
CA ALA A 518 -8.93 -18.43 -10.99
C ALA A 518 -10.20 -19.30 -10.98
N LEU A 519 -11.35 -18.77 -11.43
CA LEU A 519 -12.59 -19.53 -11.56
C LEU A 519 -12.41 -20.78 -12.46
N ALA A 520 -11.79 -20.62 -13.63
CA ALA A 520 -11.52 -21.75 -14.52
C ALA A 520 -10.50 -22.74 -13.94
N ALA A 521 -9.60 -22.30 -13.08
CA ALA A 521 -8.59 -23.15 -12.44
C ALA A 521 -9.19 -23.97 -11.28
N PHE A 522 -10.23 -23.50 -10.59
CA PHE A 522 -10.91 -24.28 -9.55
C PHE A 522 -11.51 -25.58 -10.10
N ASP A 523 -12.01 -25.58 -11.33
CA ASP A 523 -12.55 -26.77 -11.99
C ASP A 523 -11.49 -27.90 -12.20
N LEU A 524 -10.22 -27.58 -12.07
CA LEU A 524 -9.12 -28.54 -12.23
C LEU A 524 -8.66 -29.15 -10.90
N LEU A 525 -9.16 -28.67 -9.78
CA LEU A 525 -8.84 -29.17 -8.46
C LEU A 525 -9.70 -30.37 -8.11
N ASP A 526 -9.16 -31.28 -7.29
CA ASP A 526 -9.91 -32.44 -6.78
C ASP A 526 -10.65 -32.05 -5.49
N PRO A 527 -12.01 -31.98 -5.49
CA PRO A 527 -12.78 -31.62 -4.31
C PRO A 527 -12.67 -32.59 -3.14
N GLU A 528 -12.27 -33.84 -3.41
CA GLU A 528 -12.10 -34.88 -2.39
C GLU A 528 -10.69 -34.87 -1.79
N SER A 529 -9.79 -34.02 -2.31
CA SER A 529 -8.44 -33.92 -1.79
C SER A 529 -8.43 -33.25 -0.41
N PRO A 530 -7.70 -33.79 0.57
CA PRO A 530 -7.51 -33.13 1.86
C PRO A 530 -6.87 -31.72 1.75
N SER A 531 -6.16 -31.45 0.65
CA SER A 531 -5.56 -30.14 0.37
C SER A 531 -6.46 -29.20 -0.42
N TYR A 532 -7.70 -29.57 -0.77
CA TYR A 532 -8.57 -28.82 -1.67
C TYR A 532 -8.71 -27.35 -1.26
N ALA A 533 -9.00 -27.06 0.02
CA ALA A 533 -9.13 -25.69 0.52
C ALA A 533 -7.82 -24.88 0.37
N LEU A 534 -6.67 -25.49 0.65
CA LEU A 534 -5.36 -24.88 0.50
C LEU A 534 -4.95 -24.70 -0.98
N ASP A 535 -5.38 -25.63 -1.83
CA ASP A 535 -5.14 -25.55 -3.27
C ASP A 535 -5.95 -24.40 -3.88
N MET A 536 -7.19 -24.16 -3.43
CA MET A 536 -7.97 -23.00 -3.79
C MET A 536 -7.30 -21.69 -3.35
N VAL A 537 -6.76 -21.65 -2.13
CA VAL A 537 -5.94 -20.51 -1.65
C VAL A 537 -4.74 -20.28 -2.58
N SER A 538 -4.03 -21.34 -2.97
CA SER A 538 -2.86 -21.24 -3.87
C SER A 538 -3.23 -20.71 -5.26
N VAL A 539 -4.39 -21.11 -5.79
CA VAL A 539 -4.94 -20.56 -7.05
C VAL A 539 -5.16 -19.06 -6.92
N VAL A 540 -5.87 -18.61 -5.89
CA VAL A 540 -6.14 -17.17 -5.68
C VAL A 540 -4.84 -16.40 -5.43
N GLU A 541 -3.93 -16.90 -4.58
CA GLU A 541 -2.63 -16.26 -4.35
C GLU A 541 -1.83 -16.07 -5.64
N SER A 542 -1.91 -17.04 -6.59
CA SER A 542 -1.21 -16.95 -7.87
C SER A 542 -1.65 -15.78 -8.74
N THR A 543 -2.85 -15.26 -8.51
CA THR A 543 -3.43 -14.12 -9.26
C THR A 543 -3.14 -12.76 -8.64
N LEU A 544 -2.65 -12.73 -7.41
CA LEU A 544 -2.36 -11.48 -6.68
C LEU A 544 -1.00 -10.90 -7.08
N ASP A 545 -0.84 -9.60 -6.84
CA ASP A 545 0.42 -8.90 -6.99
C ASP A 545 1.53 -9.51 -6.11
N ASP A 546 2.75 -9.49 -6.59
CA ASP A 546 3.89 -10.05 -5.88
C ASP A 546 4.31 -9.21 -4.68
N PRO A 547 4.25 -9.75 -3.46
CA PRO A 547 4.82 -9.14 -2.29
C PRO A 547 6.33 -9.38 -2.26
N ARG A 548 7.07 -8.71 -3.16
CA ARG A 548 8.50 -8.98 -3.45
C ARG A 548 9.39 -9.13 -2.21
N GLN A 549 9.11 -8.38 -1.15
CA GLN A 549 9.90 -8.44 0.08
C GLN A 549 9.64 -9.74 0.87
N ILE A 550 8.40 -10.23 0.86
CA ILE A 550 8.02 -11.49 1.50
C ILE A 550 8.63 -12.65 0.71
N LEU A 551 8.44 -12.66 -0.62
CA LEU A 551 8.97 -13.71 -1.50
C LEU A 551 10.51 -13.79 -1.43
N ALA A 552 11.19 -12.65 -1.40
CA ALA A 552 12.64 -12.61 -1.21
C ALA A 552 13.08 -13.18 0.15
N ALA A 553 12.32 -12.91 1.22
CA ALA A 553 12.59 -13.47 2.54
C ALA A 553 12.36 -14.99 2.58
N GLN A 554 11.28 -15.50 1.98
CA GLN A 554 11.03 -16.93 1.83
C GLN A 554 12.14 -17.62 1.03
N GLN A 555 12.56 -17.02 -0.09
CA GLN A 555 13.67 -17.56 -0.90
C GLN A 555 14.98 -17.60 -0.12
N ASN A 556 15.31 -16.53 0.63
CA ASN A 556 16.52 -16.52 1.44
C ASN A 556 16.49 -17.59 2.54
N LYS A 557 15.34 -17.82 3.15
CA LYS A 557 15.16 -18.89 4.15
C LYS A 557 15.33 -20.26 3.52
N ALA A 558 14.67 -20.53 2.39
CA ALA A 558 14.80 -21.79 1.65
C ALA A 558 16.24 -22.05 1.21
N ARG A 559 16.97 -21.02 0.76
CA ARG A 559 18.39 -21.13 0.45
C ARG A 559 19.24 -21.47 1.67
N GLY A 560 18.93 -20.87 2.82
CA GLY A 560 19.61 -21.16 4.09
C GLY A 560 19.43 -22.64 4.50
N GLU A 561 18.21 -23.13 4.42
CA GLU A 561 17.86 -24.54 4.71
C GLU A 561 18.52 -25.49 3.72
N ALA A 562 18.48 -25.19 2.42
CA ALA A 562 19.16 -25.98 1.39
C ALA A 562 20.69 -26.04 1.60
N VAL A 563 21.31 -24.93 2.02
CA VAL A 563 22.74 -24.92 2.36
C VAL A 563 23.03 -25.81 3.55
N ALA A 564 22.19 -25.78 4.59
CA ALA A 564 22.37 -26.61 5.78
C ALA A 564 22.24 -28.09 5.42
N GLN A 565 21.23 -28.46 4.63
CA GLN A 565 21.05 -29.84 4.17
C GLN A 565 22.20 -30.33 3.28
N MET A 566 22.56 -29.56 2.25
CA MET A 566 23.67 -29.92 1.36
C MET A 566 25.02 -30.02 2.09
N LYS A 567 25.22 -29.27 3.20
CA LYS A 567 26.40 -29.42 4.06
C LYS A 567 26.36 -30.71 4.85
N ALA A 568 25.20 -31.08 5.39
CA ALA A 568 25.00 -32.35 6.09
C ALA A 568 25.24 -33.56 5.14
N ASP A 569 24.80 -33.42 3.88
CA ASP A 569 24.98 -34.44 2.83
C ASP A 569 26.41 -34.47 2.24
N GLY A 570 27.31 -33.59 2.70
CA GLY A 570 28.71 -33.56 2.24
C GLY A 570 28.93 -33.02 0.83
N VAL A 571 27.96 -32.27 0.26
CA VAL A 571 28.05 -31.71 -1.10
C VAL A 571 29.18 -30.66 -1.16
N GLU A 572 30.00 -30.72 -2.19
CA GLU A 572 31.11 -29.80 -2.42
C GLU A 572 30.67 -28.34 -2.64
N TYR A 573 31.54 -27.38 -2.28
CA TYR A 573 31.18 -25.96 -2.27
C TYR A 573 30.72 -25.44 -3.65
N GLU A 574 31.41 -25.81 -4.73
CA GLU A 574 31.06 -25.34 -6.09
C GLU A 574 29.70 -25.88 -6.53
N GLU A 575 29.44 -27.16 -6.28
CA GLU A 575 28.16 -27.80 -6.58
C GLU A 575 27.03 -27.22 -5.73
N ARG A 576 27.28 -26.91 -4.45
CA ARG A 576 26.29 -26.20 -3.61
C ARG A 576 25.92 -24.86 -4.21
N MET A 577 26.90 -24.08 -4.68
CA MET A 577 26.64 -22.75 -5.26
C MET A 577 25.84 -22.85 -6.56
N GLU A 578 26.06 -23.89 -7.36
CA GLU A 578 25.27 -24.14 -8.56
C GLU A 578 23.82 -24.50 -8.22
N ARG A 579 23.60 -25.46 -7.32
CA ARG A 579 22.25 -25.88 -6.89
C ARG A 579 21.47 -24.76 -6.18
N LEU A 580 22.16 -23.84 -5.50
CA LEU A 580 21.49 -22.69 -4.86
C LEU A 580 20.89 -21.69 -5.83
N MET A 581 21.32 -21.67 -7.11
CA MET A 581 20.72 -20.79 -8.11
C MET A 581 19.28 -21.20 -8.43
N ASP A 582 18.97 -22.49 -8.31
CA ASP A 582 17.66 -23.07 -8.62
C ASP A 582 16.71 -23.06 -7.41
N VAL A 583 17.21 -22.65 -6.22
CA VAL A 583 16.35 -22.57 -5.03
C VAL A 583 15.51 -21.29 -5.07
N GLU A 584 14.21 -21.48 -5.20
CA GLU A 584 13.20 -20.42 -5.21
C GLU A 584 12.33 -20.46 -3.94
N TYR A 585 11.42 -19.47 -3.83
CA TYR A 585 10.39 -19.50 -2.79
C TYR A 585 9.33 -20.58 -3.11
N PRO A 586 8.52 -21.04 -2.11
CA PRO A 586 7.51 -22.07 -2.33
C PRO A 586 6.46 -21.66 -3.36
N LYS A 587 6.20 -22.54 -4.33
CA LYS A 587 5.24 -22.33 -5.42
C LYS A 587 4.32 -23.54 -5.56
N PRO A 588 3.38 -23.76 -4.65
CA PRO A 588 2.47 -24.89 -4.76
C PRO A 588 1.67 -24.81 -6.06
N LEU A 589 1.37 -25.95 -6.65
CA LEU A 589 0.63 -26.10 -7.91
C LEU A 589 1.29 -25.41 -9.14
N GLU A 590 2.57 -25.06 -9.09
CA GLU A 590 3.24 -24.29 -10.15
C GLU A 590 3.03 -24.89 -11.55
N GLU A 591 3.27 -26.20 -11.72
CA GLU A 591 3.14 -26.90 -13.00
C GLU A 591 1.69 -26.89 -13.50
N LEU A 592 0.72 -27.21 -12.62
CA LEU A 592 -0.70 -27.20 -12.95
C LEU A 592 -1.15 -25.80 -13.38
N LEU A 593 -0.78 -24.79 -12.60
CA LEU A 593 -1.20 -23.40 -12.82
C LEU A 593 -0.60 -22.83 -14.10
N PHE A 594 0.67 -23.03 -14.39
CA PHE A 594 1.26 -22.57 -15.64
C PHE A 594 0.73 -23.32 -16.85
N HIS A 595 0.44 -24.62 -16.74
CA HIS A 595 -0.17 -25.39 -17.82
C HIS A 595 -1.60 -24.87 -18.11
N ALA A 596 -2.42 -24.76 -17.07
CA ALA A 596 -3.79 -24.25 -17.17
C ALA A 596 -3.82 -22.83 -17.74
N TYR A 597 -2.94 -21.94 -17.24
CA TYR A 597 -2.83 -20.58 -17.71
C TYR A 597 -2.40 -20.52 -19.20
N GLY A 598 -1.48 -21.37 -19.62
CA GLY A 598 -1.06 -21.47 -21.01
C GLY A 598 -2.20 -21.89 -21.95
N LEU A 599 -3.11 -22.77 -21.50
CA LEU A 599 -4.30 -23.15 -22.24
C LEU A 599 -5.36 -22.04 -22.21
N TYR A 600 -5.64 -21.47 -21.05
CA TYR A 600 -6.61 -20.41 -20.85
C TYR A 600 -6.27 -19.16 -21.70
N ARG A 601 -5.00 -18.79 -21.76
CA ARG A 601 -4.51 -17.66 -22.56
C ARG A 601 -4.76 -17.81 -24.05
N LYS A 602 -4.93 -19.01 -24.60
CA LYS A 602 -5.23 -19.22 -26.02
C LYS A 602 -6.63 -18.68 -26.37
N SER A 603 -7.58 -18.86 -25.48
CA SER A 603 -8.98 -18.38 -25.64
C SER A 603 -9.20 -17.01 -25.00
N HIS A 604 -8.30 -16.57 -24.11
CA HIS A 604 -8.38 -15.31 -23.36
C HIS A 604 -7.06 -14.53 -23.49
N PRO A 605 -6.71 -14.00 -24.69
CA PRO A 605 -5.41 -13.41 -24.93
C PRO A 605 -5.07 -12.22 -24.02
N TRP A 606 -6.07 -11.52 -23.49
CA TRP A 606 -5.90 -10.35 -22.61
C TRP A 606 -5.25 -10.68 -21.27
N VAL A 607 -5.41 -11.91 -20.76
CA VAL A 607 -4.74 -12.30 -19.52
C VAL A 607 -3.20 -12.32 -19.67
N GLY A 608 -2.71 -12.40 -20.90
CA GLY A 608 -1.26 -12.33 -21.19
C GLY A 608 -0.59 -10.99 -20.87
N ASP A 609 -1.36 -9.93 -20.59
CA ASP A 609 -0.83 -8.65 -20.08
C ASP A 609 -0.55 -8.71 -18.56
N HIS A 610 -1.02 -9.74 -17.87
CA HIS A 610 -0.90 -9.93 -16.43
C HIS A 610 -0.16 -11.26 -16.17
N PRO A 611 1.05 -11.22 -15.63
CA PRO A 611 1.80 -12.45 -15.36
C PRO A 611 1.16 -13.24 -14.21
N LEU A 612 0.97 -14.53 -14.41
CA LEU A 612 0.63 -15.44 -13.34
C LEU A 612 1.86 -15.65 -12.46
N SER A 613 1.67 -15.61 -11.14
CA SER A 613 2.77 -15.74 -10.18
C SER A 613 2.39 -16.71 -9.05
N PRO A 614 2.58 -18.03 -9.24
CA PRO A 614 2.43 -18.98 -8.15
C PRO A 614 3.30 -18.63 -6.96
N LYS A 615 2.70 -18.60 -5.77
CA LYS A 615 3.35 -18.24 -4.51
C LYS A 615 2.58 -18.80 -3.32
N SER A 616 3.20 -18.83 -2.17
CA SER A 616 2.63 -19.39 -0.96
C SER A 616 2.99 -18.51 0.24
N VAL A 617 2.14 -17.57 0.56
CA VAL A 617 2.28 -16.74 1.78
C VAL A 617 1.25 -17.18 2.82
N ILE A 618 -0.03 -17.19 2.44
CA ILE A 618 -1.13 -17.59 3.33
C ILE A 618 -1.06 -19.08 3.59
N ARG A 619 -0.89 -19.89 2.54
CA ARG A 619 -0.75 -21.34 2.68
C ARG A 619 0.41 -21.70 3.59
N ASP A 620 1.61 -21.14 3.38
CA ASP A 620 2.79 -21.37 4.22
C ASP A 620 2.55 -20.98 5.69
N MET A 621 1.90 -19.82 5.89
CA MET A 621 1.54 -19.34 7.22
C MET A 621 0.51 -20.25 7.91
N TYR A 622 -0.47 -20.72 7.16
CA TYR A 622 -1.49 -21.64 7.66
C TYR A 622 -0.91 -23.03 7.91
N GLU A 623 -0.18 -23.64 6.98
CA GLU A 623 0.45 -24.96 7.11
C GLU A 623 1.40 -25.02 8.30
N ARG A 624 2.16 -23.94 8.58
CA ARG A 624 3.05 -23.82 9.75
C ARG A 624 2.34 -23.35 11.00
N ALA A 625 1.03 -23.21 11.01
CA ALA A 625 0.23 -22.72 12.11
C ALA A 625 0.77 -21.41 12.76
N MET A 626 1.38 -20.55 11.96
CA MET A 626 2.03 -19.33 12.44
C MET A 626 1.03 -18.20 12.66
N THR A 627 1.19 -17.48 13.77
CA THR A 627 0.59 -16.16 13.97
C THR A 627 1.32 -15.11 13.11
N PHE A 628 0.73 -13.93 12.95
CA PHE A 628 1.37 -12.81 12.25
C PHE A 628 2.76 -12.47 12.81
N THR A 629 2.90 -12.47 14.13
CA THR A 629 4.17 -12.14 14.81
C THR A 629 5.22 -13.22 14.60
N GLU A 630 4.82 -14.48 14.63
CA GLU A 630 5.74 -15.61 14.36
C GLU A 630 6.19 -15.62 12.91
N PHE A 631 5.28 -15.42 11.95
CA PHE A 631 5.62 -15.34 10.53
C PHE A 631 6.61 -14.19 10.24
N THR A 632 6.32 -13.00 10.78
CA THR A 632 7.22 -11.84 10.59
C THR A 632 8.58 -12.02 11.27
N SER A 633 8.63 -12.76 12.37
CA SER A 633 9.89 -13.10 13.05
C SER A 633 10.66 -14.18 12.31
N PHE A 634 10.01 -15.25 11.86
CA PHE A 634 10.59 -16.39 11.16
C PHE A 634 11.27 -15.98 9.84
N TYR A 635 10.63 -15.06 9.11
CA TYR A 635 11.14 -14.50 7.86
C TYR A 635 11.88 -13.18 8.01
N GLU A 636 12.18 -12.73 9.22
CA GLU A 636 12.89 -11.47 9.53
C GLU A 636 12.22 -10.21 8.93
N LEU A 637 10.90 -10.22 8.82
CA LEU A 637 10.08 -9.17 8.18
C LEU A 637 9.63 -8.06 9.15
N ALA A 638 10.19 -7.97 10.35
CA ALA A 638 9.78 -7.02 11.37
C ALA A 638 9.79 -5.54 10.91
N ARG A 639 10.64 -5.18 9.94
CA ARG A 639 10.69 -3.81 9.39
C ARG A 639 9.63 -3.56 8.32
N THR A 640 8.97 -4.61 7.83
CA THR A 640 8.01 -4.59 6.72
C THR A 640 6.66 -5.19 7.08
N GLU A 641 6.34 -5.23 8.37
CA GLU A 641 5.08 -5.74 8.93
C GLU A 641 3.83 -5.19 8.21
N GLY A 642 3.84 -3.90 7.86
CA GLY A 642 2.73 -3.28 7.14
C GLY A 642 2.59 -3.73 5.67
N ILE A 643 3.64 -4.29 5.07
CA ILE A 643 3.55 -4.91 3.74
C ILE A 643 2.92 -6.29 3.86
N VAL A 644 3.35 -7.07 4.87
CA VAL A 644 2.74 -8.36 5.18
C VAL A 644 1.24 -8.18 5.45
N LEU A 645 0.87 -7.26 6.33
CA LEU A 645 -0.53 -7.01 6.65
C LEU A 645 -1.37 -6.61 5.43
N ARG A 646 -0.85 -5.72 4.58
CA ARG A 646 -1.56 -5.33 3.35
C ARG A 646 -1.75 -6.49 2.40
N TYR A 647 -0.74 -7.34 2.25
CA TYR A 647 -0.88 -8.54 1.42
C TYR A 647 -1.97 -9.46 1.98
N LEU A 648 -1.94 -9.76 3.28
CA LEU A 648 -2.95 -10.59 3.93
C LEU A 648 -4.36 -10.01 3.83
N ALA A 649 -4.51 -8.68 4.01
CA ALA A 649 -5.80 -8.01 3.84
C ALA A 649 -6.29 -8.04 2.38
N SER A 650 -5.40 -7.87 1.40
CA SER A 650 -5.76 -7.97 -0.03
C SER A 650 -6.14 -9.39 -0.41
N ALA A 651 -5.43 -10.37 0.13
CA ALA A 651 -5.70 -11.78 -0.11
C ALA A 651 -7.00 -12.23 0.57
N PHE A 652 -7.28 -11.77 1.80
CA PHE A 652 -8.58 -11.99 2.46
C PHE A 652 -9.75 -11.55 1.57
N LYS A 653 -9.69 -10.30 1.06
CA LYS A 653 -10.71 -9.77 0.17
C LYS A 653 -10.84 -10.59 -1.13
N ALA A 654 -9.72 -10.99 -1.71
CA ALA A 654 -9.71 -11.78 -2.93
C ALA A 654 -10.30 -13.17 -2.71
N LEU A 655 -9.95 -13.86 -1.63
CA LEU A 655 -10.50 -15.17 -1.27
C LEU A 655 -12.00 -15.10 -1.02
N ASP A 656 -12.45 -14.08 -0.30
CA ASP A 656 -13.86 -13.89 0.04
C ASP A 656 -14.73 -13.62 -1.20
N HIS A 657 -14.23 -12.77 -2.14
CA HIS A 657 -15.01 -12.35 -3.32
C HIS A 657 -14.81 -13.19 -4.59
N THR A 658 -13.64 -13.79 -4.79
CA THR A 658 -13.35 -14.53 -6.04
C THR A 658 -13.93 -15.93 -6.03
N VAL A 659 -14.01 -16.56 -4.86
CA VAL A 659 -14.52 -17.93 -4.74
C VAL A 659 -16.05 -17.90 -4.61
N PRO A 660 -16.79 -18.54 -5.52
CA PRO A 660 -18.24 -18.66 -5.42
C PRO A 660 -18.66 -19.43 -4.16
N ASP A 661 -19.80 -19.03 -3.57
CA ASP A 661 -20.26 -19.62 -2.30
C ASP A 661 -20.54 -21.13 -2.38
N ASP A 662 -20.95 -21.63 -3.56
CA ASP A 662 -21.17 -23.04 -3.81
C ASP A 662 -19.88 -23.90 -3.88
N LEU A 663 -18.73 -23.27 -4.05
CA LEU A 663 -17.42 -23.92 -4.02
C LEU A 663 -16.70 -23.79 -2.67
N LYS A 664 -17.21 -22.95 -1.75
CA LYS A 664 -16.62 -22.74 -0.42
C LYS A 664 -16.91 -23.96 0.46
N SER A 665 -15.89 -24.80 0.66
CA SER A 665 -15.94 -25.87 1.67
C SER A 665 -15.89 -25.30 3.09
N GLU A 666 -16.28 -26.08 4.09
CA GLU A 666 -16.20 -25.70 5.50
C GLU A 666 -14.76 -25.34 5.91
N ASP A 667 -13.77 -26.10 5.45
CA ASP A 667 -12.35 -25.85 5.70
C ASP A 667 -11.87 -24.55 5.02
N PHE A 668 -12.39 -24.24 3.82
CA PHE A 668 -12.06 -22.99 3.13
C PHE A 668 -12.64 -21.77 3.85
N GLU A 669 -13.89 -21.85 4.31
CA GLU A 669 -14.49 -20.79 5.13
C GLU A 669 -13.77 -20.60 6.46
N ASP A 670 -13.26 -21.68 7.06
CA ASP A 670 -12.42 -21.61 8.26
C ASP A 670 -11.12 -20.82 7.99
N ILE A 671 -10.47 -21.06 6.83
CA ILE A 671 -9.27 -20.31 6.43
C ILE A 671 -9.60 -18.82 6.26
N ILE A 672 -10.72 -18.49 5.61
CA ILE A 672 -11.16 -17.08 5.44
C ILE A 672 -11.41 -16.44 6.82
N ALA A 673 -12.15 -17.11 7.70
CA ALA A 673 -12.47 -16.59 9.02
C ALA A 673 -11.20 -16.35 9.87
N TRP A 674 -10.26 -17.31 9.83
CA TRP A 674 -8.96 -17.18 10.48
C TRP A 674 -8.15 -16.01 9.94
N LEU A 675 -8.04 -15.90 8.61
CA LEU A 675 -7.26 -14.84 7.97
C LEU A 675 -7.85 -13.46 8.29
N GLY A 676 -9.17 -13.33 8.21
CA GLY A 676 -9.88 -12.09 8.55
C GLY A 676 -9.65 -11.68 10.00
N GLU A 677 -9.77 -12.62 10.93
CA GLU A 677 -9.53 -12.34 12.36
C GLU A 677 -8.07 -11.99 12.63
N MET A 678 -7.11 -12.69 12.01
CA MET A 678 -5.69 -12.37 12.12
C MET A 678 -5.38 -10.94 11.65
N VAL A 679 -5.93 -10.52 10.52
CA VAL A 679 -5.77 -9.14 10.03
C VAL A 679 -6.35 -8.14 11.01
N ARG A 680 -7.56 -8.39 11.54
CA ARG A 680 -8.23 -7.51 12.52
C ARG A 680 -7.46 -7.39 13.82
N GLN A 681 -6.90 -8.46 14.34
CA GLN A 681 -6.12 -8.46 15.59
C GLN A 681 -4.81 -7.68 15.47
N VAL A 682 -4.20 -7.69 14.29
CA VAL A 682 -2.97 -6.92 14.04
C VAL A 682 -3.29 -5.43 13.87
N ASP A 683 -4.21 -5.11 12.96
CA ASP A 683 -4.68 -3.76 12.69
C ASP A 683 -5.98 -3.83 11.87
N SER A 684 -7.11 -3.60 12.49
CA SER A 684 -8.43 -3.70 11.87
C SER A 684 -8.69 -2.63 10.80
N SER A 685 -7.93 -1.53 10.82
CA SER A 685 -8.20 -0.34 10.00
C SER A 685 -8.33 -0.59 8.51
N LEU A 686 -7.61 -1.58 7.96
CA LEU A 686 -7.69 -1.92 6.55
C LEU A 686 -9.00 -2.66 6.17
N LEU A 687 -9.57 -3.39 7.10
CA LEU A 687 -10.85 -4.07 6.93
C LEU A 687 -12.02 -3.17 7.35
N ASP A 688 -11.88 -2.42 8.45
CA ASP A 688 -12.89 -1.48 8.91
C ASP A 688 -13.15 -0.39 7.87
N GLU A 689 -12.10 0.16 7.25
CA GLU A 689 -12.23 1.09 6.13
C GLU A 689 -13.02 0.48 4.98
N TRP A 690 -12.76 -0.78 4.65
CA TRP A 690 -13.47 -1.49 3.59
C TRP A 690 -14.93 -1.81 3.99
N GLU A 691 -15.19 -2.26 5.22
CA GLU A 691 -16.55 -2.52 5.74
C GLU A 691 -17.40 -1.24 5.80
N GLN A 692 -16.79 -0.09 6.16
CA GLN A 692 -17.45 1.22 6.14
C GLN A 692 -17.80 1.67 4.73
N LEU A 693 -16.93 1.40 3.76
CA LEU A 693 -17.20 1.71 2.37
C LEU A 693 -18.34 0.85 1.80
N ALA A 694 -18.50 -0.37 2.31
CA ALA A 694 -19.60 -1.24 1.95
C ALA A 694 -20.94 -0.84 2.61
N ASN A 695 -20.91 -0.14 3.77
CA ASN A 695 -22.09 0.28 4.54
C ASN A 695 -21.91 1.72 5.09
N PRO A 696 -22.04 2.76 4.26
CA PRO A 696 -21.72 4.15 4.64
C PRO A 696 -22.68 4.79 5.66
N GLU A 697 -23.82 4.16 5.98
CA GLU A 697 -24.87 4.77 6.82
C GLU A 697 -24.58 4.76 8.34
N VAL A 698 -23.48 4.15 8.81
CA VAL A 698 -23.40 3.78 10.22
C VAL A 698 -22.43 4.63 11.05
N GLU A 699 -21.35 5.20 10.54
CA GLU A 699 -20.37 5.89 11.43
C GLU A 699 -19.54 7.01 10.76
N THR A 700 -19.17 8.03 11.55
CA THR A 700 -18.18 9.05 11.15
C THR A 700 -16.75 8.48 11.20
N ALA A 701 -15.84 9.04 10.38
CA ALA A 701 -14.43 8.61 10.35
C ALA A 701 -13.71 8.70 11.72
N GLU A 702 -14.18 9.57 12.63
CA GLU A 702 -13.68 9.69 13.99
C GLU A 702 -14.16 8.53 14.87
N GLN A 703 -15.42 8.13 14.76
CA GLN A 703 -15.98 6.97 15.48
C GLN A 703 -15.33 5.67 15.02
N ALA A 704 -15.03 5.56 13.74
CA ALA A 704 -14.32 4.42 13.19
C ALA A 704 -12.85 4.36 13.63
N ALA A 705 -12.18 5.49 13.71
CA ALA A 705 -10.81 5.57 14.24
C ALA A 705 -10.78 5.22 15.73
N GLU A 706 -11.77 5.67 16.51
CA GLU A 706 -11.91 5.30 17.93
C GLU A 706 -12.23 3.80 18.10
N ARG A 707 -13.02 3.22 17.18
CA ARG A 707 -13.34 1.79 17.20
C ARG A 707 -12.15 0.93 16.77
N ALA A 708 -11.34 1.38 15.80
CA ALA A 708 -10.11 0.72 15.39
C ALA A 708 -9.06 0.68 16.54
N ASP A 709 -9.13 1.60 17.49
CA ASP A 709 -8.30 1.59 18.69
C ASP A 709 -8.88 0.72 19.82
N GLN A 710 -10.15 0.25 19.72
CA GLN A 710 -10.75 -0.67 20.68
C GLN A 710 -10.36 -2.11 20.35
N VAL A 711 -9.78 -2.80 21.31
CA VAL A 711 -9.45 -4.23 21.16
C VAL A 711 -10.75 -5.01 21.15
N ARG A 712 -11.11 -5.58 20.01
CA ARG A 712 -12.21 -6.56 19.93
C ARG A 712 -11.79 -7.84 20.67
N PRO A 713 -12.68 -8.45 21.47
CA PRO A 713 -12.43 -9.78 22.02
C PRO A 713 -12.17 -10.77 20.87
N VAL A 714 -11.11 -11.57 20.98
CA VAL A 714 -10.80 -12.59 19.96
C VAL A 714 -11.83 -13.70 19.93
N THR A 715 -12.53 -13.89 21.06
CA THR A 715 -13.61 -14.86 21.23
C THR A 715 -14.93 -14.41 20.62
N ALA A 716 -15.07 -13.14 20.19
CA ALA A 716 -16.31 -12.60 19.62
C ALA A 716 -16.72 -13.30 18.31
N ASN A 717 -15.76 -13.83 17.54
CA ASN A 717 -16.03 -14.69 16.39
C ASN A 717 -15.69 -16.14 16.76
N ALA A 718 -16.71 -16.90 17.18
CA ALA A 718 -16.53 -18.27 17.64
C ALA A 718 -15.86 -19.18 16.59
N ARG A 719 -16.20 -19.02 15.31
CA ARG A 719 -15.59 -19.81 14.21
C ARG A 719 -14.10 -19.52 14.07
N ALA A 720 -13.75 -18.23 13.92
CA ALA A 720 -12.35 -17.83 13.83
C ALA A 720 -11.55 -18.23 15.07
N PHE A 721 -12.16 -18.10 16.26
CA PHE A 721 -11.50 -18.49 17.50
C PHE A 721 -11.22 -19.99 17.60
N ARG A 722 -12.15 -20.86 17.11
CA ARG A 722 -11.90 -22.30 17.01
C ARG A 722 -10.71 -22.61 16.11
N VAL A 723 -10.57 -21.89 15.00
CA VAL A 723 -9.40 -22.07 14.09
C VAL A 723 -8.12 -21.59 14.76
N LEU A 724 -8.14 -20.49 15.51
CA LEU A 724 -6.98 -20.03 16.29
C LEU A 724 -6.55 -21.07 17.34
N VAL A 725 -7.51 -21.69 18.02
CA VAL A 725 -7.25 -22.77 18.98
C VAL A 725 -6.65 -24.00 18.26
N ARG A 726 -7.25 -24.40 17.15
CA ARG A 726 -6.72 -25.50 16.31
C ARG A 726 -5.27 -25.23 15.91
N ASN A 727 -4.97 -24.03 15.42
CA ASN A 727 -3.62 -23.66 15.04
C ASN A 727 -2.65 -23.66 16.22
N ALA A 728 -3.06 -23.16 17.38
CA ALA A 728 -2.23 -23.17 18.57
C ALA A 728 -1.92 -24.59 19.08
N MET A 729 -2.88 -25.51 18.97
CA MET A 729 -2.66 -26.93 19.30
C MET A 729 -1.77 -27.59 18.24
N PHE A 730 -2.05 -27.38 16.96
CA PHE A 730 -1.31 -27.98 15.88
C PHE A 730 0.14 -27.49 15.77
N ARG A 731 0.40 -26.24 16.21
CA ARG A 731 1.76 -25.71 16.34
C ARG A 731 2.63 -26.56 17.27
N ARG A 732 2.05 -27.08 18.34
CA ARG A 732 2.74 -28.01 19.25
C ARG A 732 3.05 -29.34 18.57
N VAL A 733 2.11 -29.87 17.78
CA VAL A 733 2.32 -31.07 16.97
C VAL A 733 3.47 -30.90 15.98
N GLU A 734 3.52 -29.76 15.29
CA GLU A 734 4.63 -29.45 14.35
C GLU A 734 5.98 -29.37 15.06
N LEU A 735 6.04 -28.68 16.19
CA LEU A 735 7.28 -28.58 16.98
C LEU A 735 7.72 -29.95 17.49
N ALA A 736 6.77 -30.78 17.96
CA ALA A 736 7.03 -32.15 18.40
C ALA A 736 7.56 -33.01 17.23
N ALA A 737 6.93 -32.96 16.07
CA ALA A 737 7.37 -33.69 14.88
C ALA A 737 8.76 -33.28 14.38
N LEU A 738 9.18 -32.04 14.65
CA LEU A 738 10.51 -31.50 14.32
C LEU A 738 11.54 -31.69 15.44
N ASP A 739 11.19 -32.40 16.50
CA ASP A 739 12.04 -32.61 17.68
C ASP A 739 12.55 -31.31 18.32
N LYS A 740 11.66 -30.29 18.37
CA LYS A 740 11.98 -28.94 18.92
C LYS A 740 11.48 -28.79 20.35
N VAL A 741 11.98 -29.64 21.22
CA VAL A 741 11.56 -29.74 22.62
C VAL A 741 11.85 -28.45 23.42
N GLU A 742 12.94 -27.75 23.09
CA GLU A 742 13.26 -26.45 23.72
C GLU A 742 12.20 -25.38 23.40
N GLU A 743 11.77 -25.30 22.12
CA GLU A 743 10.74 -24.33 21.71
C GLU A 743 9.37 -24.67 22.35
N LEU A 744 9.04 -25.94 22.50
CA LEU A 744 7.83 -26.42 23.22
C LEU A 744 7.89 -26.06 24.69
N GLY A 745 9.00 -26.35 25.35
CA GLY A 745 9.18 -26.03 26.77
C GLY A 745 9.13 -24.51 27.05
N GLU A 746 9.73 -23.69 26.18
CA GLU A 746 9.61 -22.23 26.28
C GLU A 746 8.16 -21.75 26.10
N MET A 747 7.40 -22.41 25.23
CA MET A 747 6.00 -22.04 24.93
C MET A 747 5.08 -22.38 26.10
N ASP A 748 5.26 -23.50 26.76
CA ASP A 748 4.34 -24.08 27.74
C ASP A 748 4.86 -24.07 29.18
N ALA A 749 5.99 -23.40 29.46
CA ALA A 749 6.58 -23.28 30.79
C ALA A 749 5.60 -22.79 31.88
N GLU A 750 4.74 -21.84 31.54
CA GLU A 750 3.74 -21.29 32.44
C GLU A 750 2.65 -22.28 32.85
N SER A 751 2.40 -23.31 32.02
CA SER A 751 1.48 -24.40 32.30
C SER A 751 2.14 -25.60 33.02
N GLY A 752 3.44 -25.50 33.30
CA GLY A 752 4.21 -26.56 33.97
C GLY A 752 4.78 -27.60 33.02
N TRP A 753 4.64 -27.37 31.70
CA TRP A 753 5.23 -28.21 30.65
C TRP A 753 6.53 -27.55 30.17
N ASP A 754 7.59 -27.79 30.94
CA ASP A 754 8.93 -27.33 30.57
C ASP A 754 9.63 -28.28 29.59
N VAL A 755 10.89 -27.98 29.28
CA VAL A 755 11.69 -28.77 28.32
C VAL A 755 11.81 -30.24 28.75
N ASP A 756 12.00 -30.50 30.04
CA ASP A 756 12.15 -31.86 30.56
C ASP A 756 10.82 -32.64 30.45
N ALA A 757 9.68 -32.02 30.79
CA ALA A 757 8.37 -32.65 30.69
C ALA A 757 7.98 -32.96 29.24
N TRP A 758 8.25 -32.04 28.31
CA TRP A 758 8.03 -32.29 26.89
C TRP A 758 8.99 -33.37 26.35
N GLY A 759 10.26 -33.36 26.79
CA GLY A 759 11.25 -34.39 26.42
C GLY A 759 10.80 -35.78 26.81
N ASP A 760 10.44 -35.99 28.10
CA ASP A 760 9.98 -37.25 28.62
C ASP A 760 8.72 -37.78 27.88
N ALA A 761 7.77 -36.89 27.56
CA ALA A 761 6.56 -37.30 26.84
C ALA A 761 6.85 -37.68 25.38
N MET A 762 7.70 -36.91 24.70
CA MET A 762 8.06 -37.23 23.30
C MET A 762 8.97 -38.44 23.19
N ASP A 763 9.90 -38.64 24.11
CA ASP A 763 10.71 -39.87 24.18
C ASP A 763 9.81 -41.10 24.29
N ALA A 764 8.76 -41.06 25.12
CA ALA A 764 7.79 -42.15 25.24
C ALA A 764 6.98 -42.39 23.96
N TYR A 765 6.63 -41.33 23.19
CA TYR A 765 6.00 -41.45 21.89
C TYR A 765 6.94 -42.06 20.87
N TRP A 766 8.21 -41.65 20.80
CA TRP A 766 9.22 -42.14 19.87
C TRP A 766 9.68 -43.56 20.17
N ASP A 767 9.46 -44.06 21.38
CA ASP A 767 9.66 -45.48 21.71
C ASP A 767 8.61 -46.37 21.06
N GLU A 768 7.45 -45.85 20.66
CA GLU A 768 6.33 -46.56 20.08
C GLU A 768 6.15 -46.33 18.57
N TYR A 769 6.41 -45.11 18.10
CA TYR A 769 6.22 -44.66 16.71
C TYR A 769 7.47 -43.99 16.17
N ASP A 770 7.76 -44.23 14.87
CA ASP A 770 8.91 -43.65 14.17
C ASP A 770 8.58 -42.32 13.48
N GLU A 771 7.31 -41.94 13.38
CA GLU A 771 6.85 -40.74 12.65
C GLU A 771 5.65 -40.10 13.35
N LEU A 772 5.56 -38.78 13.24
CA LEU A 772 4.40 -37.99 13.66
C LEU A 772 3.89 -37.17 12.47
N GLY A 773 2.66 -37.46 12.03
CA GLY A 773 2.06 -36.83 10.85
C GLY A 773 1.75 -35.36 11.08
N THR A 774 2.13 -34.52 10.09
CA THR A 774 1.86 -33.07 10.07
C THR A 774 1.11 -32.61 8.82
N GLY A 775 0.68 -33.55 7.99
CA GLY A 775 -0.06 -33.28 6.76
C GLY A 775 -1.48 -32.71 6.99
N PRO A 776 -2.20 -32.41 5.91
CA PRO A 776 -3.57 -31.88 5.97
C PRO A 776 -4.53 -32.77 6.77
N ASP A 777 -4.40 -34.09 6.67
CA ASP A 777 -5.22 -35.07 7.42
C ASP A 777 -4.98 -34.96 8.94
N ALA A 778 -3.72 -34.76 9.35
CA ALA A 778 -3.34 -34.60 10.76
C ALA A 778 -3.95 -33.32 11.38
N ARG A 779 -4.21 -32.29 10.55
CA ARG A 779 -4.79 -31.04 10.95
C ARG A 779 -6.32 -31.03 10.88
N GLY A 780 -6.89 -32.06 10.31
CA GLY A 780 -8.33 -32.13 10.10
C GLY A 780 -9.14 -32.09 11.39
N PRO A 781 -10.41 -31.67 11.34
CA PRO A 781 -11.27 -31.56 12.53
C PRO A 781 -11.53 -32.89 13.22
N LYS A 782 -11.26 -34.02 12.59
CA LYS A 782 -11.43 -35.38 13.17
C LYS A 782 -10.46 -35.65 14.32
N LEU A 783 -9.27 -35.03 14.28
CA LEU A 783 -8.23 -35.23 15.30
C LEU A 783 -8.20 -34.12 16.35
N LEU A 784 -9.14 -33.17 16.30
CA LEU A 784 -9.29 -32.11 17.27
C LEU A 784 -10.66 -32.19 17.94
N GLN A 785 -10.69 -32.36 19.24
CA GLN A 785 -11.91 -32.33 20.05
C GLN A 785 -11.92 -31.05 20.88
N ILE A 786 -13.03 -30.30 20.84
CA ILE A 786 -13.24 -29.09 21.62
C ILE A 786 -14.52 -29.27 22.43
N GLU A 787 -14.40 -29.17 23.75
CA GLU A 787 -15.51 -29.15 24.70
C GLU A 787 -15.61 -27.75 25.30
N GLU A 788 -16.72 -27.05 25.04
CA GLU A 788 -16.94 -25.69 25.52
C GLU A 788 -17.51 -25.71 26.94
N ASP A 789 -16.73 -25.27 27.95
CA ASP A 789 -17.18 -25.06 29.32
C ASP A 789 -17.48 -23.58 29.56
N ALA A 790 -18.64 -23.14 29.04
CA ALA A 790 -19.08 -21.77 29.20
C ALA A 790 -19.31 -21.32 30.65
N ALA A 791 -19.55 -22.26 31.59
CA ALA A 791 -19.77 -21.96 33.01
C ALA A 791 -18.48 -21.47 33.69
N HIS A 792 -17.34 -21.93 33.23
CA HIS A 792 -16.03 -21.59 33.77
C HIS A 792 -15.20 -20.67 32.86
N GLY A 793 -15.72 -20.30 31.70
CA GLY A 793 -14.99 -19.45 30.70
C GLY A 793 -13.78 -20.15 30.13
N LEU A 794 -13.83 -21.46 29.99
CA LEU A 794 -12.73 -22.31 29.52
C LEU A 794 -13.23 -23.23 28.39
N TRP A 795 -12.34 -23.57 27.46
CA TRP A 795 -12.53 -24.68 26.56
C TRP A 795 -11.54 -25.79 26.88
N LYS A 796 -12.01 -27.04 26.95
CA LYS A 796 -11.13 -28.20 27.01
C LYS A 796 -10.88 -28.70 25.60
N VAL A 797 -9.62 -28.86 25.27
CA VAL A 797 -9.20 -29.20 23.90
C VAL A 797 -8.28 -30.41 23.94
N ARG A 798 -8.50 -31.36 23.03
CA ARG A 798 -7.59 -32.47 22.78
C ARG A 798 -7.24 -32.55 21.32
N GLN A 799 -5.95 -32.50 21.03
CA GLN A 799 -5.37 -32.76 19.70
C GLN A 799 -4.75 -34.14 19.69
N THR A 800 -5.36 -35.04 18.94
CA THR A 800 -4.87 -36.38 18.74
C THR A 800 -3.72 -36.39 17.72
N PHE A 801 -2.70 -37.19 17.94
CA PHE A 801 -1.59 -37.33 16.99
C PHE A 801 -2.00 -38.23 15.79
N ALA A 802 -1.49 -37.89 14.63
CA ALA A 802 -1.59 -38.71 13.44
C ALA A 802 -0.38 -39.64 13.40
N ASP A 803 -0.47 -40.79 14.06
CA ASP A 803 0.54 -41.81 14.06
C ASP A 803 0.54 -42.60 12.75
N PRO A 804 1.66 -43.24 12.35
CA PRO A 804 1.77 -43.98 11.08
C PRO A 804 0.90 -45.23 11.01
N ASN A 805 0.45 -45.78 12.15
CA ASN A 805 -0.40 -46.96 12.21
C ASN A 805 -1.89 -46.63 12.15
N GLY A 806 -2.26 -45.36 12.48
CA GLY A 806 -3.66 -44.91 12.57
C GLY A 806 -4.36 -45.37 13.84
N ASP A 807 -3.61 -45.66 14.91
CA ASP A 807 -4.13 -46.04 16.22
C ASP A 807 -4.83 -44.88 16.95
N HIS A 808 -4.32 -43.66 16.73
CA HIS A 808 -4.89 -42.39 17.24
C HIS A 808 -5.08 -42.37 18.77
N ASP A 809 -4.18 -42.98 19.51
CA ASP A 809 -4.25 -43.14 20.95
C ASP A 809 -3.37 -42.14 21.72
N TRP A 810 -2.45 -41.43 21.04
CA TRP A 810 -1.65 -40.36 21.62
C TRP A 810 -2.20 -38.97 21.30
N GLY A 811 -1.92 -38.00 22.17
CA GLY A 811 -2.33 -36.60 21.91
C GLY A 811 -1.96 -35.63 23.02
N ILE A 812 -2.28 -34.38 22.76
CA ILE A 812 -2.09 -33.24 23.65
C ILE A 812 -3.46 -32.83 24.20
N SER A 813 -3.64 -32.80 25.50
CA SER A 813 -4.81 -32.23 26.17
C SER A 813 -4.46 -30.85 26.73
N ALA A 814 -5.38 -29.90 26.61
CA ALA A 814 -5.14 -28.55 27.04
C ALA A 814 -6.45 -27.85 27.48
N GLU A 815 -6.33 -26.79 28.26
CA GLU A 815 -7.38 -25.84 28.55
C GLU A 815 -7.10 -24.51 27.86
N VAL A 816 -8.13 -23.92 27.26
CA VAL A 816 -8.07 -22.60 26.63
C VAL A 816 -8.81 -21.60 27.50
N ASP A 817 -8.09 -20.60 28.00
CA ASP A 817 -8.63 -19.53 28.84
C ASP A 817 -9.21 -18.41 27.95
N LEU A 818 -10.54 -18.26 27.95
CA LEU A 818 -11.23 -17.30 27.10
C LEU A 818 -10.92 -15.84 27.48
N ALA A 819 -10.88 -15.56 28.79
CA ALA A 819 -10.62 -14.21 29.28
C ALA A 819 -9.17 -13.78 29.02
N ALA A 820 -8.22 -14.66 29.27
CA ALA A 820 -6.81 -14.43 28.94
C ALA A 820 -6.61 -14.31 27.42
N SER A 821 -7.34 -15.11 26.62
CA SER A 821 -7.29 -15.02 25.15
C SER A 821 -7.77 -13.66 24.65
N ASP A 822 -8.84 -13.12 25.21
CA ASP A 822 -9.33 -11.78 24.86
C ASP A 822 -8.34 -10.67 25.30
N GLU A 823 -7.71 -10.85 26.45
CA GLU A 823 -6.70 -9.91 26.93
C GLU A 823 -5.45 -9.91 26.06
N GLU A 824 -4.97 -11.08 25.63
CA GLU A 824 -3.75 -11.23 24.83
C GLU A 824 -4.00 -11.09 23.33
N GLY A 825 -5.25 -11.23 22.85
CA GLY A 825 -5.61 -11.21 21.44
C GLY A 825 -5.13 -12.45 20.66
N ARG A 826 -4.96 -13.60 21.36
CA ARG A 826 -4.56 -14.90 20.80
C ARG A 826 -5.17 -16.02 21.63
N ALA A 827 -5.23 -17.22 21.07
CA ALA A 827 -5.62 -18.39 21.86
C ALA A 827 -4.56 -18.65 22.95
N VAL A 828 -4.96 -18.50 24.23
CA VAL A 828 -4.12 -18.83 25.39
C VAL A 828 -4.40 -20.27 25.79
N VAL A 829 -3.48 -21.14 25.39
CA VAL A 829 -3.57 -22.60 25.59
C VAL A 829 -2.66 -22.99 26.74
N ARG A 830 -3.21 -23.72 27.71
CA ARG A 830 -2.48 -24.31 28.83
C ARG A 830 -2.49 -25.83 28.68
N VAL A 831 -1.36 -26.40 28.35
CA VAL A 831 -1.22 -27.86 28.23
C VAL A 831 -1.42 -28.49 29.60
N THR A 832 -2.29 -29.49 29.67
CA THR A 832 -2.61 -30.25 30.88
C THR A 832 -2.04 -31.64 30.87
N ASP A 833 -1.91 -32.25 29.69
CA ASP A 833 -1.40 -33.60 29.56
C ASP A 833 -0.89 -33.85 28.11
N VAL A 834 0.18 -34.62 27.96
CA VAL A 834 0.68 -35.15 26.69
C VAL A 834 0.94 -36.62 26.90
N GLY A 835 0.17 -37.48 26.23
CA GLY A 835 0.29 -38.91 26.46
C GLY A 835 -0.78 -39.73 25.75
N GLN A 836 -0.76 -41.04 26.07
CA GLN A 836 -1.75 -42.00 25.61
C GLN A 836 -3.13 -41.77 26.25
N LEU A 837 -4.21 -42.11 25.54
CA LEU A 837 -5.61 -41.96 25.99
C LEU A 837 -5.94 -42.88 27.15
#